data_d523a4744e6824126185a388b9befe6e
#
_entry.id   d523a4744e6824126185a388b9befe6e
#
_cell.length_a   1.000
_cell.length_b   1.000
_cell.length_c   1.000
_cell.angle_alpha   90.00
_cell.angle_beta   90.00
_cell.angle_gamma   90.00
#
_symmetry.space_group_name_H-M   'P 1'
#
loop_
_entity.id
_entity.type
_entity.pdbx_description
1 polymer ?
#
loop_
_entity_poly.entity_id
_entity_poly.type
_entity_poly.pdbx_seq_one_letter_code
_entity_poly.pdbx_strand_id
1 'polypeptide(L)'
;MPGRAGPARRGLWLRWSWRDLHGRWLLVAVIALVIALGTGTYAALLSTSAWRTRSNDASFALLHTHDLRATLAAGSTVLEGRLLALARGLPHASQIAAVRERLVVPTQVAGPRGILVPGELVGTAQGRGPGVDEVYVAAGRPLTAADDGRPVVVLEQGFARQNHLPDAGTLRVSGGAAVRYTGVGQSPEYFIVTAGMGGAPFLSQKAHAVLFASLHTAQVLAGEPGRVNDVVLTLRPGADRALLQGELQRALAAAGPPVSATVTTQAQIESRRILYEDIKGDTQLWRVIALLVLAGAAFAALNLTARIVEAQRREIGIGMALGVRPRLLAVRPLLFGGQVAVTGVLLGVAVGYGVGIPLRTVFTGMLPLPVWQTPFQAGTFAQAAAIGFVLPFAAVAWPVWRAVRVQPVQAIRVGHLAARGGGLAPLLRRLPLPGRGYHQIPVRNVLRTPRRSALTVLGIGAALATLITITGFLDTFRGTLSTAQDELLRAAPSRVSVSLDSFYPAGSPVITAVRKLPQAGDVQAGLLAPATVRSGGRSVQVAAEVLPAAPSWTPSLVSGTLTGGIVLARKAAADLHAGVGSTVLLEHQQAVWGGMRTTLTRVMVSGIHPSPMRGLAYLASPGASIFGLAGAANLLTVQPASGYTAADLQRALLGVPHVASAQSVQAATDGLRDSLGQFTGILNVAAAVSLLLALLIAFNSTSIGVDERSREHATMIAFGLPLRTVLAMTTMEAALIGTLGALAGIAGGYGLLSWMVATTIPGVMPELGVTATLTGASILTALLLGLGTVTIAPLFTLPRLRRMDIPSTLRLVE
;
A
#
# COMPACT_ATOMS: atom_id res chain seq x y z
N MET A 1 -22.58 55.82 15.49
CA MET A 1 -23.47 54.65 15.55
C MET A 1 -23.32 53.83 14.28
N PRO A 2 -22.89 52.58 14.31
CA PRO A 2 -22.78 51.75 13.11
C PRO A 2 -24.16 51.17 12.82
N GLY A 3 -24.85 51.72 11.78
CA GLY A 3 -26.14 51.23 11.31
C GLY A 3 -26.11 49.75 10.91
N ARG A 4 -26.90 48.91 11.55
CA ARG A 4 -27.22 47.55 11.16
C ARG A 4 -27.74 47.55 9.71
N ALA A 5 -27.03 46.89 8.81
CA ALA A 5 -27.49 46.71 7.44
C ALA A 5 -28.79 45.90 7.46
N GLY A 6 -29.91 46.51 7.10
CA GLY A 6 -31.24 45.92 7.09
C GLY A 6 -31.33 44.71 6.12
N PRO A 7 -32.32 43.80 6.31
CA PRO A 7 -32.52 42.56 5.55
C PRO A 7 -32.64 42.76 4.05
N ALA A 8 -33.10 43.91 3.56
CA ALA A 8 -33.20 44.26 2.13
C ALA A 8 -31.82 44.31 1.42
N ARG A 9 -30.75 44.73 2.10
CA ARG A 9 -29.39 44.76 1.54
C ARG A 9 -28.77 43.38 1.39
N ARG A 10 -29.06 42.43 2.29
CA ARG A 10 -28.56 41.03 2.20
C ARG A 10 -29.17 40.30 1.00
N GLY A 11 -30.43 40.47 0.70
CA GLY A 11 -31.11 39.88 -0.45
C GLY A 11 -30.53 40.35 -1.80
N LEU A 12 -30.09 41.60 -1.90
CA LEU A 12 -29.52 42.17 -3.11
C LEU A 12 -28.15 41.54 -3.45
N TRP A 13 -27.27 41.34 -2.46
CA TRP A 13 -25.95 40.71 -2.64
C TRP A 13 -26.07 39.24 -3.08
N LEU A 14 -27.02 38.49 -2.50
CA LEU A 14 -27.24 37.10 -2.87
C LEU A 14 -27.80 36.96 -4.29
N ARG A 15 -28.77 37.83 -4.69
CA ARG A 15 -29.33 37.87 -6.06
C ARG A 15 -28.27 38.23 -7.08
N TRP A 16 -27.40 39.17 -6.76
CA TRP A 16 -26.30 39.57 -7.63
C TRP A 16 -25.26 38.47 -7.81
N SER A 17 -24.85 37.87 -6.73
CA SER A 17 -23.91 36.72 -6.75
C SER A 17 -24.50 35.53 -7.49
N TRP A 18 -25.79 35.23 -7.35
CA TRP A 18 -26.48 34.18 -8.10
C TRP A 18 -26.51 34.48 -9.61
N ARG A 19 -26.69 35.71 -10.03
CA ARG A 19 -26.64 36.11 -11.45
C ARG A 19 -25.24 35.95 -12.02
N ASP A 20 -24.20 36.25 -11.25
CA ASP A 20 -22.81 36.05 -11.63
C ASP A 20 -22.48 34.55 -11.79
N LEU A 21 -23.01 33.71 -10.92
CA LEU A 21 -22.89 32.25 -11.04
C LEU A 21 -23.55 31.72 -12.31
N HIS A 22 -24.78 32.19 -12.59
CA HIS A 22 -25.55 31.75 -13.77
C HIS A 22 -24.91 32.20 -15.08
N GLY A 23 -24.41 33.43 -15.15
CA GLY A 23 -23.70 33.96 -16.33
C GLY A 23 -22.40 33.22 -16.65
N ARG A 24 -21.81 32.51 -15.67
CA ARG A 24 -20.54 31.74 -15.80
C ARG A 24 -20.66 30.32 -15.36
N TRP A 25 -21.87 29.74 -15.46
CA TRP A 25 -22.22 28.46 -14.87
C TRP A 25 -21.25 27.30 -15.22
N LEU A 26 -20.79 27.24 -16.51
CA LEU A 26 -19.89 26.18 -16.95
C LEU A 26 -18.53 26.26 -16.23
N LEU A 27 -18.01 27.48 -16.04
CA LEU A 27 -16.74 27.72 -15.36
C LEU A 27 -16.84 27.38 -13.87
N VAL A 28 -17.98 27.81 -13.26
CA VAL A 28 -18.30 27.47 -11.86
C VAL A 28 -18.42 25.96 -11.68
N ALA A 29 -19.11 25.28 -12.61
CA ALA A 29 -19.28 23.83 -12.57
C ALA A 29 -17.94 23.09 -12.65
N VAL A 30 -17.04 23.51 -13.54
CA VAL A 30 -15.71 22.90 -13.67
C VAL A 30 -14.90 23.06 -12.39
N ILE A 31 -14.93 24.24 -11.75
CA ILE A 31 -14.15 24.44 -10.51
C ILE A 31 -14.80 23.72 -9.35
N ALA A 32 -16.13 23.76 -9.25
CA ALA A 32 -16.84 22.98 -8.25
C ALA A 32 -16.53 21.48 -8.41
N LEU A 33 -16.43 20.98 -9.65
CA LEU A 33 -16.05 19.60 -9.92
C LEU A 33 -14.57 19.31 -9.55
N VAL A 34 -13.65 20.25 -9.81
CA VAL A 34 -12.24 20.13 -9.38
C VAL A 34 -12.14 20.06 -7.85
N ILE A 35 -12.85 20.93 -7.15
CA ILE A 35 -12.92 20.91 -5.68
C ILE A 35 -13.58 19.61 -5.21
N ALA A 36 -14.67 19.17 -5.87
CA ALA A 36 -15.38 17.95 -5.55
C ALA A 36 -14.51 16.71 -5.70
N LEU A 37 -13.72 16.61 -6.77
CA LEU A 37 -12.77 15.52 -6.95
C LEU A 37 -11.71 15.50 -5.84
N GLY A 38 -11.16 16.66 -5.49
CA GLY A 38 -10.18 16.77 -4.41
C GLY A 38 -10.75 16.36 -3.05
N THR A 39 -11.88 16.93 -2.65
CA THR A 39 -12.53 16.66 -1.37
C THR A 39 -13.12 15.26 -1.31
N GLY A 40 -13.75 14.81 -2.40
CA GLY A 40 -14.35 13.48 -2.49
C GLY A 40 -13.30 12.37 -2.44
N THR A 41 -12.21 12.50 -3.18
CA THR A 41 -11.09 11.54 -3.12
C THR A 41 -10.47 11.49 -1.73
N TYR A 42 -10.25 12.65 -1.10
CA TYR A 42 -9.78 12.72 0.27
C TYR A 42 -10.70 11.96 1.23
N ALA A 43 -12.01 12.25 1.18
CA ALA A 43 -12.99 11.61 2.04
C ALA A 43 -13.08 10.10 1.79
N ALA A 44 -13.11 9.66 0.54
CA ALA A 44 -13.22 8.25 0.16
C ALA A 44 -12.00 7.45 0.65
N LEU A 45 -10.78 7.89 0.32
CA LEU A 45 -9.56 7.18 0.66
C LEU A 45 -9.35 7.07 2.17
N LEU A 46 -9.56 8.15 2.92
CA LEU A 46 -9.42 8.10 4.39
C LEU A 46 -10.55 7.32 5.08
N SER A 47 -11.73 7.23 4.47
CA SER A 47 -12.83 6.42 5.01
C SER A 47 -12.50 4.92 4.99
N THR A 48 -11.68 4.45 4.03
CA THR A 48 -11.28 3.04 3.94
C THR A 48 -10.51 2.58 5.18
N SER A 49 -9.66 3.43 5.74
CA SER A 49 -8.90 3.12 6.96
C SER A 49 -9.82 2.90 8.16
N ALA A 50 -10.85 3.75 8.32
CA ALA A 50 -11.83 3.60 9.39
C ALA A 50 -12.71 2.36 9.21
N TRP A 51 -13.11 2.02 7.98
CA TRP A 51 -13.85 0.80 7.69
C TRP A 51 -13.03 -0.44 8.02
N ARG A 52 -11.79 -0.48 7.58
CA ARG A 52 -10.87 -1.62 7.84
C ARG A 52 -10.62 -1.80 9.33
N THR A 53 -10.33 -0.72 10.06
CA THR A 53 -10.12 -0.80 11.51
C THR A 53 -11.34 -1.38 12.21
N ARG A 54 -12.55 -0.85 11.95
CA ARG A 54 -13.80 -1.35 12.58
C ARG A 54 -14.10 -2.79 12.19
N SER A 55 -13.90 -3.15 10.93
CA SER A 55 -14.13 -4.52 10.43
C SER A 55 -13.16 -5.50 11.05
N ASN A 56 -11.88 -5.12 11.17
CA ASN A 56 -10.87 -5.92 11.85
C ASN A 56 -11.25 -6.12 13.33
N ASP A 57 -11.50 -5.04 14.07
CA ASP A 57 -11.87 -5.11 15.49
C ASP A 57 -13.09 -6.00 15.71
N ALA A 58 -14.13 -5.84 14.88
CA ALA A 58 -15.34 -6.66 14.97
C ALA A 58 -15.08 -8.14 14.63
N SER A 59 -14.23 -8.43 13.65
CA SER A 59 -13.88 -9.80 13.25
C SER A 59 -13.01 -10.49 14.29
N PHE A 60 -12.01 -9.80 14.83
CA PHE A 60 -11.18 -10.35 15.93
C PHE A 60 -11.99 -10.60 17.19
N ALA A 61 -12.93 -9.70 17.53
CA ALA A 61 -13.82 -9.88 18.69
C ALA A 61 -14.80 -11.03 18.49
N LEU A 62 -15.40 -11.17 17.30
CA LEU A 62 -16.36 -12.23 16.98
C LEU A 62 -15.75 -13.63 17.18
N LEU A 63 -14.49 -13.79 16.81
CA LEU A 63 -13.83 -15.10 16.84
C LEU A 63 -13.02 -15.34 18.13
N HIS A 64 -13.22 -14.55 19.17
CA HIS A 64 -12.57 -14.70 20.47
C HIS A 64 -11.05 -14.85 20.35
N THR A 65 -10.40 -13.92 19.65
CA THR A 65 -8.96 -13.96 19.42
C THR A 65 -8.19 -14.05 20.74
N HIS A 66 -7.19 -14.91 20.80
CA HIS A 66 -6.38 -15.11 21.99
C HIS A 66 -5.65 -13.82 22.42
N ASP A 67 -5.45 -13.66 23.75
CA ASP A 67 -4.65 -12.59 24.33
C ASP A 67 -3.17 -12.99 24.47
N LEU A 68 -2.93 -14.27 24.78
CA LEU A 68 -1.61 -14.87 24.91
C LEU A 68 -1.56 -16.19 24.15
N ARG A 69 -0.44 -16.47 23.53
CA ARG A 69 -0.12 -17.76 22.89
C ARG A 69 1.25 -18.22 23.33
N ALA A 70 1.39 -19.49 23.68
CA ALA A 70 2.68 -20.12 23.89
C ALA A 70 2.88 -21.23 22.86
N THR A 71 3.87 -21.05 21.98
CA THR A 71 4.26 -22.01 20.94
C THR A 71 5.57 -22.68 21.34
N LEU A 72 5.62 -23.98 21.32
CA LEU A 72 6.82 -24.75 21.62
C LEU A 72 7.88 -24.57 20.54
N ALA A 73 9.13 -24.81 20.89
CA ALA A 73 10.22 -24.80 19.90
C ALA A 73 9.93 -25.80 18.76
N ALA A 74 10.40 -25.47 17.56
CA ALA A 74 10.17 -26.27 16.35
C ALA A 74 10.55 -27.75 16.59
N GLY A 75 9.67 -28.67 16.17
CA GLY A 75 9.85 -30.09 16.36
C GLY A 75 9.65 -30.61 17.79
N SER A 76 9.24 -29.75 18.73
CA SER A 76 8.97 -30.13 20.10
C SER A 76 7.47 -30.31 20.33
N THR A 77 7.09 -31.41 20.98
CA THR A 77 5.71 -31.69 21.40
C THR A 77 5.68 -32.17 22.87
N VAL A 78 4.56 -31.96 23.52
CA VAL A 78 4.31 -32.46 24.88
C VAL A 78 3.00 -33.26 24.93
N LEU A 79 2.78 -34.00 25.98
CA LEU A 79 1.53 -34.73 26.16
C LEU A 79 0.35 -33.74 26.28
N GLU A 80 -0.76 -34.10 25.68
CA GLU A 80 -2.04 -33.36 25.79
C GLU A 80 -2.43 -33.21 27.26
N GLY A 81 -2.97 -32.06 27.64
CA GLY A 81 -3.31 -31.69 29.01
C GLY A 81 -2.17 -31.03 29.80
N ARG A 82 -0.92 -31.16 29.35
CA ARG A 82 0.23 -30.61 30.09
C ARG A 82 0.31 -29.08 30.01
N LEU A 83 0.14 -28.48 28.83
CA LEU A 83 0.14 -27.03 28.69
C LEU A 83 -1.09 -26.41 29.36
N LEU A 84 -2.22 -27.12 29.29
CA LEU A 84 -3.45 -26.72 29.97
C LEU A 84 -3.27 -26.72 31.49
N ALA A 85 -2.62 -27.73 32.03
CA ALA A 85 -2.32 -27.83 33.49
C ALA A 85 -1.37 -26.71 33.94
N LEU A 86 -0.33 -26.40 33.15
CA LEU A 86 0.59 -25.29 33.43
C LEU A 86 -0.15 -23.95 33.43
N ALA A 87 -1.01 -23.67 32.44
CA ALA A 87 -1.78 -22.44 32.36
C ALA A 87 -2.78 -22.29 33.52
N ARG A 88 -3.42 -23.37 33.91
CA ARG A 88 -4.37 -23.39 35.06
C ARG A 88 -3.67 -23.32 36.41
N GLY A 89 -2.40 -23.70 36.50
CA GLY A 89 -1.59 -23.64 37.71
C GLY A 89 -0.91 -22.29 37.95
N LEU A 90 -1.13 -21.27 37.09
CA LEU A 90 -0.56 -19.95 37.30
C LEU A 90 -1.12 -19.26 38.56
N PRO A 91 -0.32 -18.44 39.26
CA PRO A 91 -0.78 -17.71 40.44
C PRO A 91 -2.04 -16.88 40.21
N HIS A 92 -2.16 -16.27 39.00
CA HIS A 92 -3.29 -15.45 38.62
C HIS A 92 -4.20 -16.14 37.58
N ALA A 93 -4.30 -17.49 37.59
CA ALA A 93 -5.14 -18.25 36.66
C ALA A 93 -6.62 -17.83 36.69
N SER A 94 -7.10 -17.25 37.79
CA SER A 94 -8.47 -16.71 37.89
C SER A 94 -8.76 -15.59 36.90
N GLN A 95 -7.74 -14.91 36.34
CA GLN A 95 -7.88 -13.87 35.31
C GLN A 95 -7.99 -14.48 33.90
N ILE A 96 -7.77 -15.78 33.74
CA ILE A 96 -7.91 -16.45 32.44
C ILE A 96 -9.40 -16.78 32.24
N ALA A 97 -9.92 -16.42 31.05
CA ALA A 97 -11.30 -16.74 30.69
C ALA A 97 -11.42 -18.10 30.02
N ALA A 98 -10.52 -18.41 29.06
CA ALA A 98 -10.47 -19.71 28.39
C ALA A 98 -9.03 -20.07 28.01
N VAL A 99 -8.78 -21.38 27.91
CA VAL A 99 -7.51 -21.97 27.48
C VAL A 99 -7.81 -23.11 26.52
N ARG A 100 -7.04 -23.17 25.42
CA ARG A 100 -7.11 -24.27 24.44
C ARG A 100 -5.71 -24.74 24.08
N GLU A 101 -5.47 -26.04 24.12
CA GLU A 101 -4.31 -26.67 23.54
C GLU A 101 -4.54 -26.98 22.08
N ARG A 102 -3.49 -26.90 21.31
CA ARG A 102 -3.51 -27.10 19.86
C ARG A 102 -2.31 -27.94 19.42
N LEU A 103 -2.47 -28.57 18.28
CA LEU A 103 -1.36 -29.10 17.49
C LEU A 103 -1.30 -28.36 16.17
N VAL A 104 -0.21 -27.65 15.96
CA VAL A 104 0.04 -26.85 14.74
C VAL A 104 1.26 -27.45 14.05
N VAL A 105 1.05 -28.04 12.89
CA VAL A 105 2.12 -28.73 12.16
C VAL A 105 2.15 -28.27 10.69
N PRO A 106 3.36 -28.06 10.15
CA PRO A 106 3.49 -27.78 8.74
C PRO A 106 3.14 -29.03 7.91
N THR A 107 2.55 -28.82 6.74
CA THR A 107 2.17 -29.89 5.82
C THR A 107 2.35 -29.44 4.37
N GLN A 108 2.43 -30.38 3.45
CA GLN A 108 2.31 -30.12 2.01
C GLN A 108 0.88 -30.42 1.59
N VAL A 109 0.30 -29.56 0.80
CA VAL A 109 -1.08 -29.72 0.30
C VAL A 109 -1.05 -29.89 -1.21
N ALA A 110 -1.64 -30.98 -1.68
CA ALA A 110 -1.87 -31.25 -3.11
C ALA A 110 -3.36 -31.23 -3.39
N GLY A 111 -3.77 -30.50 -4.43
CA GLY A 111 -5.16 -30.32 -4.82
C GLY A 111 -5.39 -30.49 -6.31
N PRO A 112 -6.63 -30.28 -6.77
CA PRO A 112 -6.97 -30.33 -8.18
C PRO A 112 -6.24 -29.26 -8.99
N ARG A 113 -6.17 -29.43 -10.30
CA ARG A 113 -5.53 -28.47 -11.24
C ARG A 113 -4.05 -28.20 -10.98
N GLY A 114 -3.33 -29.19 -10.38
CA GLY A 114 -1.90 -29.08 -10.15
C GLY A 114 -1.51 -28.23 -8.93
N ILE A 115 -2.46 -27.90 -8.06
CA ILE A 115 -2.15 -27.27 -6.77
C ILE A 115 -1.20 -28.15 -6.00
N LEU A 116 -0.03 -27.59 -5.64
CA LEU A 116 0.97 -28.26 -4.83
C LEU A 116 1.74 -27.17 -4.05
N VAL A 117 1.31 -26.94 -2.82
CA VAL A 117 1.75 -25.79 -2.01
C VAL A 117 2.08 -26.23 -0.58
N PRO A 118 2.99 -25.53 0.11
CA PRO A 118 3.11 -25.70 1.56
C PRO A 118 1.81 -25.27 2.24
N GLY A 119 1.60 -25.81 3.43
CA GLY A 119 0.47 -25.47 4.25
C GLY A 119 0.70 -25.74 5.71
N GLU A 120 -0.31 -25.51 6.49
CA GLU A 120 -0.33 -25.74 7.94
C GLU A 120 -1.62 -26.45 8.34
N LEU A 121 -1.49 -27.47 9.18
CA LEU A 121 -2.60 -28.18 9.80
C LEU A 121 -2.75 -27.67 11.24
N VAL A 122 -3.88 -27.05 11.55
CA VAL A 122 -4.20 -26.50 12.86
C VAL A 122 -5.26 -27.36 13.52
N GLY A 123 -4.85 -28.19 14.46
CA GLY A 123 -5.72 -29.06 15.26
C GLY A 123 -6.09 -28.35 16.55
N THR A 124 -7.38 -28.12 16.79
CA THR A 124 -7.87 -27.48 18.00
C THR A 124 -8.82 -28.42 18.75
N ALA A 125 -8.67 -28.49 20.06
CA ALA A 125 -9.57 -29.28 20.90
C ALA A 125 -11.00 -28.73 20.81
N GLN A 126 -11.93 -29.55 20.35
CA GLN A 126 -13.36 -29.25 20.40
C GLN A 126 -13.87 -29.46 21.81
N GLY A 127 -14.25 -28.39 22.50
CA GLY A 127 -14.68 -28.48 23.91
C GLY A 127 -15.93 -27.70 24.22
N ARG A 128 -16.64 -28.09 25.28
CA ARG A 128 -17.71 -27.29 25.88
C ARG A 128 -17.08 -26.11 26.61
N GLY A 129 -17.48 -24.90 26.28
CA GLY A 129 -17.01 -23.66 26.92
C GLY A 129 -16.66 -22.56 25.92
N PRO A 130 -16.26 -21.37 26.40
CA PRO A 130 -15.93 -20.25 25.52
C PRO A 130 -14.81 -20.66 24.55
N GLY A 131 -15.00 -20.34 23.29
CA GLY A 131 -14.01 -20.59 22.25
C GLY A 131 -12.79 -19.71 22.40
N VAL A 132 -11.70 -20.10 21.78
CA VAL A 132 -10.52 -19.27 21.54
C VAL A 132 -10.10 -19.52 20.11
N ASP A 133 -9.88 -18.48 19.36
CA ASP A 133 -9.53 -18.52 17.93
C ASP A 133 -10.50 -19.39 17.10
N GLU A 134 -11.78 -19.12 17.25
CA GLU A 134 -12.81 -19.90 16.58
C GLU A 134 -12.72 -19.78 15.07
N VAL A 135 -13.10 -20.85 14.38
CA VAL A 135 -13.15 -20.90 12.93
C VAL A 135 -14.53 -20.47 12.45
N TYR A 136 -14.61 -19.32 11.79
CA TYR A 136 -15.82 -18.89 11.09
C TYR A 136 -15.94 -19.64 9.76
N VAL A 137 -16.98 -20.44 9.59
CA VAL A 137 -17.25 -21.14 8.32
C VAL A 137 -18.12 -20.26 7.44
N ALA A 138 -17.54 -19.78 6.33
CA ALA A 138 -18.20 -18.87 5.39
C ALA A 138 -19.10 -19.60 4.40
N ALA A 139 -18.74 -20.84 4.03
CA ALA A 139 -19.53 -21.69 3.12
C ALA A 139 -19.27 -23.17 3.45
N GLY A 140 -20.21 -24.02 3.07
CA GLY A 140 -20.16 -25.43 3.42
C GLY A 140 -20.61 -25.71 4.86
N ARG A 141 -20.00 -26.69 5.52
CA ARG A 141 -20.39 -27.20 6.82
C ARG A 141 -19.22 -27.11 7.84
N PRO A 142 -19.46 -26.64 9.07
CA PRO A 142 -18.45 -26.68 10.13
C PRO A 142 -18.15 -28.12 10.53
N LEU A 143 -17.02 -28.30 11.24
CA LEU A 143 -16.69 -29.59 11.87
C LEU A 143 -17.68 -29.90 12.99
N THR A 144 -18.01 -31.17 13.12
CA THR A 144 -18.88 -31.72 14.17
C THR A 144 -18.12 -32.76 14.99
N ALA A 145 -18.66 -33.13 16.13
CA ALA A 145 -18.09 -34.20 16.94
C ALA A 145 -17.98 -35.54 16.19
N ALA A 146 -18.82 -35.76 15.17
CA ALA A 146 -18.74 -36.95 14.35
C ALA A 146 -17.54 -36.98 13.37
N ASP A 147 -16.89 -35.86 13.17
CA ASP A 147 -15.71 -35.71 12.32
C ASP A 147 -14.40 -35.93 13.09
N ASP A 148 -14.47 -36.03 14.43
CA ASP A 148 -13.29 -36.19 15.27
C ASP A 148 -12.55 -37.53 14.99
N GLY A 149 -11.25 -37.43 14.82
CA GLY A 149 -10.38 -38.55 14.45
C GLY A 149 -10.51 -39.00 12.98
N ARG A 150 -11.39 -38.40 12.18
CA ARG A 150 -11.55 -38.66 10.74
C ARG A 150 -10.75 -37.66 9.91
N PRO A 151 -10.29 -37.99 8.68
CA PRO A 151 -9.57 -37.05 7.83
C PRO A 151 -10.52 -35.99 7.21
N VAL A 152 -11.15 -35.21 8.08
CA VAL A 152 -12.11 -34.16 7.71
C VAL A 152 -11.63 -32.83 8.31
N VAL A 153 -11.62 -31.78 7.47
CA VAL A 153 -11.12 -30.45 7.81
C VAL A 153 -12.02 -29.34 7.28
N VAL A 154 -11.80 -28.12 7.75
CA VAL A 154 -12.25 -26.87 7.10
C VAL A 154 -11.05 -26.24 6.43
N LEU A 155 -11.21 -25.81 5.17
CA LEU A 155 -10.16 -25.17 4.38
C LEU A 155 -10.18 -23.66 4.58
N GLU A 156 -9.01 -23.00 4.62
CA GLU A 156 -8.94 -21.54 4.71
C GLU A 156 -9.58 -20.89 3.47
N GLN A 157 -10.40 -19.85 3.70
CA GLN A 157 -11.27 -19.23 2.70
C GLN A 157 -10.49 -18.49 1.61
N GLY A 158 -9.43 -17.78 1.97
CA GLY A 158 -8.62 -17.01 1.01
C GLY A 158 -7.92 -17.95 0.03
N PHE A 159 -7.35 -19.05 0.51
CA PHE A 159 -6.74 -20.09 -0.31
C PHE A 159 -7.77 -20.72 -1.26
N ALA A 160 -8.96 -21.10 -0.76
CA ALA A 160 -9.99 -21.68 -1.57
C ALA A 160 -10.46 -20.75 -2.69
N ARG A 161 -10.68 -19.47 -2.37
CA ARG A 161 -11.10 -18.44 -3.35
C ARG A 161 -10.05 -18.18 -4.41
N GLN A 162 -8.78 -17.97 -4.02
CA GLN A 162 -7.68 -17.67 -4.95
C GLN A 162 -7.37 -18.83 -5.90
N ASN A 163 -7.61 -20.07 -5.45
CA ASN A 163 -7.44 -21.28 -6.26
C ASN A 163 -8.73 -21.76 -6.93
N HIS A 164 -9.83 -20.99 -6.82
CA HIS A 164 -11.14 -21.33 -7.36
C HIS A 164 -11.62 -22.74 -6.98
N LEU A 165 -11.42 -23.11 -5.71
CA LEU A 165 -11.88 -24.39 -5.17
C LEU A 165 -13.37 -24.29 -4.78
N PRO A 166 -14.14 -25.40 -4.88
CA PRO A 166 -15.51 -25.45 -4.39
C PRO A 166 -15.56 -25.40 -2.85
N ASP A 167 -16.75 -25.23 -2.30
CA ASP A 167 -16.96 -25.13 -0.85
C ASP A 167 -16.70 -26.44 -0.10
N ALA A 168 -16.64 -27.58 -0.81
CA ALA A 168 -16.26 -28.89 -0.28
C ALA A 168 -15.51 -29.70 -1.33
N GLY A 169 -14.59 -30.56 -0.90
CA GLY A 169 -13.79 -31.36 -1.82
C GLY A 169 -12.78 -32.25 -1.10
N THR A 170 -11.78 -32.72 -1.84
CA THR A 170 -10.73 -33.57 -1.32
C THR A 170 -9.35 -33.02 -1.71
N LEU A 171 -8.44 -33.00 -0.76
CA LEU A 171 -7.03 -32.65 -0.91
C LEU A 171 -6.17 -33.84 -0.44
N ARG A 172 -4.89 -33.82 -0.77
CA ARG A 172 -3.90 -34.70 -0.16
C ARG A 172 -2.93 -33.88 0.68
N VAL A 173 -2.53 -34.42 1.82
CA VAL A 173 -1.56 -33.79 2.71
C VAL A 173 -0.27 -34.62 2.76
N SER A 174 0.76 -34.13 3.41
CA SER A 174 2.02 -34.84 3.66
C SER A 174 1.77 -36.28 4.13
N GLY A 175 2.59 -37.22 3.68
CA GLY A 175 2.34 -38.66 3.86
C GLY A 175 1.34 -39.26 2.88
N GLY A 176 0.82 -38.47 1.91
CA GLY A 176 -0.10 -38.96 0.86
C GLY A 176 -1.54 -39.13 1.32
N ALA A 177 -1.88 -38.82 2.58
CA ALA A 177 -3.22 -39.01 3.13
C ALA A 177 -4.25 -38.15 2.41
N ALA A 178 -5.40 -38.73 2.02
CA ALA A 178 -6.52 -38.02 1.46
C ALA A 178 -7.35 -37.38 2.59
N VAL A 179 -7.57 -36.08 2.51
CA VAL A 179 -8.34 -35.31 3.49
C VAL A 179 -9.52 -34.66 2.81
N ARG A 180 -10.70 -34.81 3.37
CA ARG A 180 -11.93 -34.19 2.89
C ARG A 180 -12.15 -32.86 3.59
N TYR A 181 -12.25 -31.75 2.86
CA TYR A 181 -12.75 -30.52 3.43
C TYR A 181 -14.26 -30.39 3.20
N THR A 182 -14.98 -29.99 4.25
CA THR A 182 -16.46 -29.92 4.29
C THR A 182 -16.99 -28.51 4.27
N GLY A 183 -16.12 -27.54 4.37
CA GLY A 183 -16.42 -26.13 4.31
C GLY A 183 -15.16 -25.31 4.15
N VAL A 184 -15.36 -24.02 3.86
CA VAL A 184 -14.32 -23.01 3.78
C VAL A 184 -14.56 -21.97 4.87
N GLY A 185 -13.49 -21.57 5.55
CA GLY A 185 -13.63 -20.72 6.74
C GLY A 185 -12.36 -19.97 7.08
N GLN A 186 -12.40 -19.19 8.16
CA GLN A 186 -11.31 -18.35 8.62
C GLN A 186 -11.16 -18.40 10.14
N SER A 187 -9.93 -18.24 10.59
CA SER A 187 -9.57 -18.02 11.99
C SER A 187 -8.80 -16.70 12.11
N PRO A 188 -8.82 -16.03 13.27
CA PRO A 188 -8.16 -14.73 13.47
C PRO A 188 -6.69 -14.69 13.08
N GLU A 189 -5.96 -15.77 13.35
CA GLU A 189 -4.54 -15.85 13.02
C GLU A 189 -4.26 -15.86 11.52
N TYR A 190 -5.27 -16.22 10.71
CA TYR A 190 -5.18 -16.47 9.28
C TYR A 190 -6.05 -15.56 8.40
N PHE A 191 -6.53 -14.40 8.91
CA PHE A 191 -7.19 -13.40 8.06
C PHE A 191 -6.28 -12.92 6.93
N ILE A 192 -4.98 -12.90 7.19
CA ILE A 192 -3.93 -12.81 6.18
C ILE A 192 -3.00 -13.99 6.38
N VAL A 193 -2.84 -14.80 5.34
CA VAL A 193 -1.90 -15.90 5.30
C VAL A 193 -0.59 -15.41 4.70
N THR A 194 0.49 -15.57 5.41
CA THR A 194 1.84 -15.24 4.97
C THR A 194 2.64 -16.51 4.78
N ALA A 195 3.38 -16.61 3.68
CA ALA A 195 4.39 -17.63 3.53
C ALA A 195 5.73 -17.04 3.98
N GLY A 196 6.24 -17.57 5.09
CA GLY A 196 7.56 -17.18 5.58
C GLY A 196 8.67 -17.79 4.72
N MET A 197 9.16 -17.09 3.69
CA MET A 197 10.48 -17.37 3.15
C MET A 197 11.49 -16.44 3.81
N GLY A 198 12.29 -16.98 4.70
CA GLY A 198 13.43 -16.27 5.27
C GLY A 198 13.06 -15.04 6.12
N GLY A 199 12.01 -15.12 6.95
CA GLY A 199 11.67 -14.08 7.92
C GLY A 199 10.95 -12.83 7.37
N ALA A 200 10.67 -12.80 6.07
CA ALA A 200 9.81 -11.75 5.50
C ALA A 200 8.41 -12.32 5.26
N PRO A 201 7.37 -11.78 5.93
CA PRO A 201 5.99 -12.19 5.70
C PRO A 201 5.51 -11.63 4.37
N PHE A 202 5.34 -12.50 3.38
CA PHE A 202 4.65 -12.16 2.14
C PHE A 202 3.21 -12.64 2.19
N LEU A 203 2.31 -11.82 1.69
CA LEU A 203 0.92 -12.22 1.48
C LEU A 203 0.90 -13.39 0.49
N SER A 204 0.49 -14.56 0.94
CA SER A 204 0.57 -15.80 0.17
C SER A 204 -0.70 -16.64 0.23
N GLN A 205 -1.87 -15.99 0.21
CA GLN A 205 -3.15 -16.68 0.28
C GLN A 205 -3.32 -17.76 -0.80
N LYS A 206 -2.72 -17.58 -1.98
CA LYS A 206 -2.79 -18.56 -3.08
C LYS A 206 -1.78 -19.69 -2.92
N ALA A 207 -0.62 -19.41 -2.35
CA ALA A 207 0.54 -20.32 -2.33
C ALA A 207 0.79 -20.94 -0.94
N HIS A 208 -0.13 -20.79 0.01
CA HIS A 208 -0.05 -21.43 1.32
C HIS A 208 -1.45 -21.84 1.78
N ALA A 209 -1.64 -23.12 2.09
CA ALA A 209 -2.92 -23.67 2.52
C ALA A 209 -2.99 -23.79 4.04
N VAL A 210 -4.12 -23.40 4.65
CA VAL A 210 -4.37 -23.67 6.08
C VAL A 210 -5.58 -24.59 6.22
N LEU A 211 -5.39 -25.64 6.98
CA LEU A 211 -6.39 -26.69 7.23
C LEU A 211 -6.75 -26.68 8.72
N PHE A 212 -8.01 -26.41 9.04
CA PHE A 212 -8.51 -26.45 10.41
C PHE A 212 -9.13 -27.80 10.68
N ALA A 213 -8.66 -28.49 11.72
CA ALA A 213 -9.10 -29.82 12.10
C ALA A 213 -9.48 -29.89 13.58
N SER A 214 -10.14 -30.99 14.00
CA SER A 214 -10.15 -31.33 15.43
C SER A 214 -8.74 -31.74 15.90
N LEU A 215 -8.45 -31.58 17.18
CA LEU A 215 -7.15 -31.95 17.74
C LEU A 215 -6.78 -33.38 17.42
N HIS A 216 -7.70 -34.32 17.67
CA HIS A 216 -7.48 -35.74 17.42
C HIS A 216 -7.28 -36.03 15.92
N THR A 217 -8.02 -35.38 15.02
CA THR A 217 -7.78 -35.51 13.58
C THR A 217 -6.36 -35.02 13.20
N ALA A 218 -5.93 -33.89 13.76
CA ALA A 218 -4.59 -33.37 13.48
C ALA A 218 -3.49 -34.29 14.02
N GLN A 219 -3.68 -34.84 15.22
CA GLN A 219 -2.76 -35.79 15.82
C GLN A 219 -2.62 -37.08 14.97
N VAL A 220 -3.74 -37.61 14.47
CA VAL A 220 -3.73 -38.76 13.57
C VAL A 220 -3.01 -38.47 12.25
N LEU A 221 -3.32 -37.35 11.63
CA LEU A 221 -2.72 -36.94 10.33
C LEU A 221 -1.22 -36.61 10.47
N ALA A 222 -0.82 -36.05 11.61
CA ALA A 222 0.59 -35.73 11.88
C ALA A 222 1.40 -36.94 12.39
N GLY A 223 0.76 -38.05 12.76
CA GLY A 223 1.44 -39.19 13.40
C GLY A 223 1.90 -38.91 14.84
N GLU A 224 1.28 -37.95 15.53
CA GLU A 224 1.62 -37.46 16.88
C GLU A 224 0.45 -37.71 17.88
N PRO A 225 0.02 -38.94 18.14
CA PRO A 225 -1.15 -39.21 18.95
C PRO A 225 -0.97 -38.74 20.41
N GLY A 226 -1.97 -38.01 20.94
CA GLY A 226 -1.98 -37.48 22.29
C GLY A 226 -0.92 -36.39 22.55
N ARG A 227 -0.42 -35.73 21.53
CA ARG A 227 0.59 -34.66 21.64
C ARG A 227 0.08 -33.32 21.17
N VAL A 228 0.62 -32.24 21.76
CA VAL A 228 0.33 -30.85 21.48
C VAL A 228 1.62 -30.02 21.48
N ASN A 229 1.63 -28.90 20.77
CA ASN A 229 2.80 -28.01 20.69
C ASN A 229 2.44 -26.54 20.85
N ASP A 230 1.19 -26.22 21.13
CA ASP A 230 0.72 -24.83 21.18
C ASP A 230 -0.42 -24.70 22.19
N VAL A 231 -0.49 -23.55 22.87
CA VAL A 231 -1.60 -23.23 23.78
C VAL A 231 -1.97 -21.76 23.63
N VAL A 232 -3.27 -21.50 23.53
CA VAL A 232 -3.84 -20.16 23.41
C VAL A 232 -4.78 -19.85 24.57
N LEU A 233 -4.73 -18.60 25.03
CA LEU A 233 -5.49 -18.14 26.18
C LEU A 233 -6.22 -16.85 25.88
N THR A 234 -7.47 -16.75 26.31
CA THR A 234 -8.19 -15.47 26.42
C THR A 234 -8.26 -15.05 27.88
N LEU A 235 -8.17 -13.76 28.12
CA LEU A 235 -8.15 -13.16 29.44
C LEU A 235 -9.49 -12.49 29.76
N ARG A 236 -9.80 -12.39 31.05
CA ARG A 236 -10.97 -11.63 31.49
C ARG A 236 -10.75 -10.14 31.33
N PRO A 237 -11.80 -9.33 31.13
CA PRO A 237 -11.68 -7.89 31.07
C PRO A 237 -10.98 -7.32 32.31
N GLY A 238 -9.97 -6.48 32.12
CA GLY A 238 -9.18 -5.90 33.21
C GLY A 238 -8.01 -6.75 33.72
N ALA A 239 -7.75 -7.92 33.14
CA ALA A 239 -6.59 -8.77 33.46
C ALA A 239 -5.26 -8.10 33.08
N ASP A 240 -4.23 -8.30 33.90
CA ASP A 240 -2.87 -7.84 33.59
C ASP A 240 -2.17 -8.84 32.66
N ARG A 241 -2.18 -8.50 31.37
CA ARG A 241 -1.57 -9.34 30.32
C ARG A 241 -0.06 -9.52 30.52
N ALA A 242 0.65 -8.48 30.92
CA ALA A 242 2.11 -8.54 31.06
C ALA A 242 2.52 -9.43 32.24
N LEU A 243 1.78 -9.35 33.35
CA LEU A 243 1.96 -10.21 34.49
C LEU A 243 1.76 -11.68 34.11
N LEU A 244 0.62 -12.01 33.48
CA LEU A 244 0.30 -13.38 33.07
C LEU A 244 1.28 -13.92 32.01
N GLN A 245 1.75 -13.08 31.08
CA GLN A 245 2.79 -13.46 30.13
C GLN A 245 4.07 -13.87 30.85
N GLY A 246 4.51 -13.07 31.81
CA GLY A 246 5.71 -13.38 32.62
C GLY A 246 5.54 -14.60 33.49
N GLU A 247 4.35 -14.84 34.06
CA GLU A 247 4.04 -16.07 34.85
C GLU A 247 4.08 -17.30 33.95
N LEU A 248 3.45 -17.24 32.77
CA LEU A 248 3.41 -18.35 31.82
C LEU A 248 4.82 -18.70 31.33
N GLN A 249 5.64 -17.69 31.00
CA GLN A 249 7.05 -17.90 30.61
C GLN A 249 7.84 -18.60 31.71
N ARG A 250 7.69 -18.17 33.00
CA ARG A 250 8.38 -18.79 34.12
C ARG A 250 7.89 -20.20 34.36
N ALA A 251 6.58 -20.45 34.29
CA ALA A 251 6.00 -21.76 34.46
C ALA A 251 6.49 -22.76 33.40
N LEU A 252 6.57 -22.35 32.12
CA LEU A 252 7.09 -23.17 31.05
C LEU A 252 8.59 -23.48 31.24
N ALA A 253 9.38 -22.50 31.62
CA ALA A 253 10.81 -22.68 31.89
C ALA A 253 11.10 -23.56 33.12
N ALA A 254 10.25 -23.51 34.16
CA ALA A 254 10.37 -24.27 35.37
C ALA A 254 9.77 -25.69 35.28
N ALA A 255 9.04 -26.02 34.22
CA ALA A 255 8.44 -27.33 34.03
C ALA A 255 9.53 -28.39 33.89
N GLY A 256 9.34 -29.52 34.53
CA GLY A 256 10.24 -30.66 34.44
C GLY A 256 9.67 -31.77 33.54
N PRO A 257 10.31 -32.15 32.42
CA PRO A 257 11.45 -31.51 31.76
C PRO A 257 11.13 -30.10 31.25
N PRO A 258 12.13 -29.19 31.11
CA PRO A 258 11.92 -27.83 30.65
C PRO A 258 11.22 -27.77 29.31
N VAL A 259 10.22 -26.87 29.20
CA VAL A 259 9.48 -26.67 27.97
C VAL A 259 9.97 -25.37 27.33
N SER A 260 10.76 -25.49 26.26
CA SER A 260 11.17 -24.32 25.50
C SER A 260 10.00 -23.83 24.66
N ALA A 261 9.47 -22.66 25.01
CA ALA A 261 8.35 -22.05 24.33
C ALA A 261 8.53 -20.54 24.18
N THR A 262 7.97 -20.01 23.11
CA THR A 262 7.86 -18.56 22.91
C THR A 262 6.45 -18.12 23.29
N VAL A 263 6.35 -17.18 24.23
CA VAL A 263 5.06 -16.61 24.64
C VAL A 263 4.86 -15.28 23.93
N THR A 264 3.84 -15.21 23.09
CA THR A 264 3.47 -14.01 22.30
C THR A 264 2.13 -13.44 22.77
N THR A 265 1.94 -12.18 22.51
CA THR A 265 0.69 -11.44 22.81
C THR A 265 -0.15 -11.26 21.56
N GLN A 266 -1.42 -10.91 21.72
CA GLN A 266 -2.34 -10.60 20.63
C GLN A 266 -1.77 -9.57 19.65
N ALA A 267 -0.99 -8.57 20.10
CA ALA A 267 -0.37 -7.57 19.25
C ALA A 267 0.70 -8.15 18.31
N GLN A 268 1.25 -9.31 18.66
CA GLN A 268 2.30 -10.00 17.92
C GLN A 268 1.75 -11.06 16.95
N ILE A 269 0.41 -11.29 16.93
CA ILE A 269 -0.23 -12.11 15.91
C ILE A 269 0.07 -11.50 14.54
N GLU A 270 0.67 -12.28 13.66
CA GLU A 270 1.19 -11.77 12.39
C GLU A 270 0.11 -11.17 11.50
N SER A 271 -1.03 -11.86 11.34
CA SER A 271 -2.16 -11.34 10.58
C SER A 271 -2.69 -10.03 11.15
N ARG A 272 -2.78 -9.92 12.48
CA ARG A 272 -3.19 -8.68 13.16
C ARG A 272 -2.18 -7.57 12.94
N ARG A 273 -0.91 -7.83 13.19
CA ARG A 273 0.18 -6.86 13.01
C ARG A 273 0.17 -6.29 11.60
N ILE A 274 0.15 -7.16 10.58
CA ILE A 274 0.13 -6.74 9.17
C ILE A 274 -1.12 -5.93 8.85
N LEU A 275 -2.32 -6.37 9.27
CA LEU A 275 -3.57 -5.65 9.01
C LEU A 275 -3.56 -4.22 9.56
N TYR A 276 -3.04 -4.02 10.79
CA TYR A 276 -3.02 -2.70 11.41
C TYR A 276 -1.84 -1.83 10.96
N GLU A 277 -0.68 -2.42 10.66
CA GLU A 277 0.46 -1.70 10.07
C GLU A 277 0.13 -1.22 8.67
N ASP A 278 -0.50 -2.07 7.85
CA ASP A 278 -0.98 -1.73 6.51
C ASP A 278 -1.99 -0.56 6.55
N ILE A 279 -2.95 -0.57 7.48
CA ILE A 279 -3.89 0.55 7.65
C ILE A 279 -3.15 1.85 8.01
N LYS A 280 -2.14 1.80 8.88
CA LYS A 280 -1.34 2.99 9.23
C LYS A 280 -0.58 3.53 8.04
N GLY A 281 0.05 2.64 7.29
CA GLY A 281 0.79 2.97 6.10
C GLY A 281 -0.08 3.57 5.00
N ASP A 282 -1.16 2.89 4.69
CA ASP A 282 -2.17 3.36 3.74
C ASP A 282 -2.70 4.73 4.12
N THR A 283 -3.01 4.95 5.40
CA THR A 283 -3.51 6.25 5.87
C THR A 283 -2.52 7.39 5.60
N GLN A 284 -1.22 7.15 5.78
CA GLN A 284 -0.19 8.15 5.47
C GLN A 284 -0.08 8.39 3.97
N LEU A 285 -0.04 7.33 3.17
CA LEU A 285 0.03 7.38 1.72
C LEU A 285 -1.19 8.11 1.13
N TRP A 286 -2.39 7.70 1.53
CA TRP A 286 -3.64 8.30 1.06
C TRP A 286 -3.76 9.76 1.46
N ARG A 287 -3.31 10.13 2.66
CA ARG A 287 -3.29 11.53 3.10
C ARG A 287 -2.40 12.39 2.20
N VAL A 288 -1.22 11.90 1.84
CA VAL A 288 -0.30 12.63 0.96
C VAL A 288 -0.91 12.79 -0.44
N ILE A 289 -1.40 11.70 -1.04
CA ILE A 289 -2.05 11.73 -2.37
C ILE A 289 -3.26 12.66 -2.37
N ALA A 290 -4.12 12.55 -1.36
CA ALA A 290 -5.32 13.36 -1.26
C ALA A 290 -5.01 14.86 -1.07
N LEU A 291 -3.98 15.20 -0.29
CA LEU A 291 -3.53 16.59 -0.13
C LEU A 291 -2.96 17.16 -1.43
N LEU A 292 -2.25 16.35 -2.22
CA LEU A 292 -1.77 16.77 -3.54
C LEU A 292 -2.92 17.08 -4.51
N VAL A 293 -3.93 16.20 -4.56
CA VAL A 293 -5.12 16.41 -5.38
C VAL A 293 -5.85 17.69 -4.93
N LEU A 294 -5.95 17.90 -3.62
CA LEU A 294 -6.57 19.10 -3.06
C LEU A 294 -5.77 20.37 -3.31
N ALA A 295 -4.44 20.30 -3.28
CA ALA A 295 -3.55 21.40 -3.65
C ALA A 295 -3.73 21.78 -5.12
N GLY A 296 -3.82 20.79 -6.03
CA GLY A 296 -4.16 21.01 -7.43
C GLY A 296 -5.50 21.73 -7.59
N ALA A 297 -6.52 21.33 -6.84
CA ALA A 297 -7.82 21.99 -6.81
C ALA A 297 -7.74 23.45 -6.30
N ALA A 298 -6.97 23.68 -5.24
CA ALA A 298 -6.75 25.02 -4.70
C ALA A 298 -6.01 25.93 -5.69
N PHE A 299 -5.00 25.43 -6.41
CA PHE A 299 -4.33 26.17 -7.48
C PHE A 299 -5.26 26.50 -8.65
N ALA A 300 -6.15 25.60 -9.03
CA ALA A 300 -7.15 25.86 -10.05
C ALA A 300 -8.12 26.98 -9.60
N ALA A 301 -8.60 26.92 -8.36
CA ALA A 301 -9.46 27.93 -7.77
C ALA A 301 -8.76 29.30 -7.67
N LEU A 302 -7.50 29.33 -7.23
CA LEU A 302 -6.67 30.53 -7.17
C LEU A 302 -6.52 31.20 -8.55
N ASN A 303 -6.16 30.41 -9.55
CA ASN A 303 -5.97 30.91 -10.91
C ASN A 303 -7.24 31.56 -11.48
N LEU A 304 -8.39 30.89 -11.31
CA LEU A 304 -9.66 31.45 -11.77
C LEU A 304 -10.05 32.73 -11.03
N THR A 305 -9.99 32.71 -9.71
CA THR A 305 -10.44 33.85 -8.92
C THR A 305 -9.55 35.05 -9.14
N ALA A 306 -8.23 34.84 -9.26
CA ALA A 306 -7.33 35.93 -9.64
C ALA A 306 -7.79 36.63 -10.91
N ARG A 307 -8.29 35.88 -11.89
CA ARG A 307 -8.79 36.42 -13.17
C ARG A 307 -10.14 37.10 -13.05
N ILE A 308 -11.07 36.53 -12.29
CA ILE A 308 -12.38 37.15 -12.03
C ILE A 308 -12.18 38.51 -11.36
N VAL A 309 -11.31 38.57 -10.36
CA VAL A 309 -10.98 39.79 -9.65
C VAL A 309 -10.31 40.80 -10.59
N GLU A 310 -9.42 40.36 -11.46
CA GLU A 310 -8.74 41.22 -12.43
C GLU A 310 -9.72 41.77 -13.47
N ALA A 311 -10.66 41.00 -13.98
CA ALA A 311 -11.76 41.44 -14.83
C ALA A 311 -12.69 42.45 -14.15
N GLN A 312 -12.92 42.35 -12.85
CA GLN A 312 -13.76 43.27 -12.07
C GLN A 312 -12.98 44.45 -11.48
N ARG A 313 -11.66 44.55 -11.77
CA ARG A 313 -10.80 45.58 -11.17
C ARG A 313 -11.26 46.98 -11.46
N ARG A 314 -11.78 47.25 -12.67
CA ARG A 314 -12.34 48.55 -13.05
C ARG A 314 -13.59 48.88 -12.25
N GLU A 315 -14.52 47.95 -12.09
CA GLU A 315 -15.73 48.09 -11.27
C GLU A 315 -15.38 48.36 -9.79
N ILE A 316 -14.40 47.63 -9.27
CA ILE A 316 -13.87 47.83 -7.91
C ILE A 316 -13.26 49.23 -7.77
N GLY A 317 -12.49 49.70 -8.77
CA GLY A 317 -11.89 51.03 -8.80
C GLY A 317 -12.91 52.15 -8.84
N ILE A 318 -13.94 52.04 -9.68
CA ILE A 318 -15.07 52.99 -9.75
C ILE A 318 -15.82 53.03 -8.42
N GLY A 319 -16.10 51.87 -7.83
CA GLY A 319 -16.74 51.77 -6.51
C GLY A 319 -15.94 52.47 -5.40
N MET A 320 -14.61 52.33 -5.42
CA MET A 320 -13.73 53.02 -4.47
C MET A 320 -13.71 54.55 -4.72
N ALA A 321 -13.70 54.97 -5.99
CA ALA A 321 -13.76 56.40 -6.35
C ALA A 321 -15.07 57.06 -5.95
N LEU A 322 -16.18 56.28 -5.92
CA LEU A 322 -17.50 56.72 -5.44
C LEU A 322 -17.64 56.65 -3.89
N GLY A 323 -16.53 56.39 -3.17
CA GLY A 323 -16.50 56.35 -1.70
C GLY A 323 -17.00 55.06 -1.06
N VAL A 324 -17.23 54.00 -1.81
CA VAL A 324 -17.62 52.68 -1.23
C VAL A 324 -16.43 52.11 -0.50
N ARG A 325 -16.67 51.67 0.75
CA ARG A 325 -15.61 51.08 1.61
C ARG A 325 -15.02 49.83 0.95
N PRO A 326 -13.67 49.66 0.90
CA PRO A 326 -13.02 48.50 0.31
C PRO A 326 -13.52 47.17 0.81
N ARG A 327 -13.87 47.07 2.11
CA ARG A 327 -14.45 45.86 2.73
C ARG A 327 -15.79 45.45 2.10
N LEU A 328 -16.62 46.41 1.67
CA LEU A 328 -17.91 46.15 1.00
C LEU A 328 -17.70 45.64 -0.42
N LEU A 329 -16.70 46.18 -1.12
CA LEU A 329 -16.33 45.78 -2.49
C LEU A 329 -15.74 44.36 -2.51
N ALA A 330 -15.07 43.92 -1.44
CA ALA A 330 -14.56 42.59 -1.31
C ALA A 330 -15.65 41.52 -1.08
N VAL A 331 -16.84 41.90 -0.57
CA VAL A 331 -17.92 40.96 -0.24
C VAL A 331 -18.39 40.18 -1.47
N ARG A 332 -18.59 40.82 -2.62
CA ARG A 332 -19.09 40.17 -3.83
C ARG A 332 -18.19 39.05 -4.35
N PRO A 333 -16.87 39.26 -4.60
CA PRO A 333 -15.99 38.18 -5.06
C PRO A 333 -15.75 37.11 -3.98
N LEU A 334 -15.75 37.46 -2.69
CA LEU A 334 -15.64 36.48 -1.60
C LEU A 334 -16.90 35.61 -1.50
N LEU A 335 -18.11 36.20 -1.65
CA LEU A 335 -19.36 35.43 -1.71
C LEU A 335 -19.37 34.48 -2.89
N PHE A 336 -18.95 34.95 -4.07
CA PHE A 336 -18.83 34.10 -5.26
C PHE A 336 -17.88 32.92 -5.00
N GLY A 337 -16.67 33.18 -4.50
CA GLY A 337 -15.71 32.13 -4.18
C GLY A 337 -16.21 31.16 -3.09
N GLY A 338 -16.87 31.69 -2.07
CA GLY A 338 -17.51 30.90 -1.02
C GLY A 338 -18.61 29.96 -1.55
N GLN A 339 -19.47 30.46 -2.43
CA GLN A 339 -20.55 29.67 -3.07
C GLN A 339 -19.94 28.55 -3.95
N VAL A 340 -18.91 28.83 -4.72
CA VAL A 340 -18.22 27.84 -5.54
C VAL A 340 -17.57 26.78 -4.66
N ALA A 341 -16.94 27.18 -3.55
CA ALA A 341 -16.33 26.25 -2.61
C ALA A 341 -17.39 25.36 -1.93
N VAL A 342 -18.51 25.95 -1.47
CA VAL A 342 -19.62 25.19 -0.87
C VAL A 342 -20.21 24.21 -1.88
N THR A 343 -20.49 24.65 -3.10
CA THR A 343 -21.02 23.77 -4.16
C THR A 343 -20.02 22.63 -4.46
N GLY A 344 -18.73 22.96 -4.56
CA GLY A 344 -17.68 21.97 -4.75
C GLY A 344 -17.59 20.95 -3.62
N VAL A 345 -17.71 21.40 -2.38
CA VAL A 345 -17.72 20.51 -1.20
C VAL A 345 -18.97 19.61 -1.16
N LEU A 346 -20.14 20.16 -1.45
CA LEU A 346 -21.38 19.37 -1.49
C LEU A 346 -21.32 18.29 -2.58
N LEU A 347 -20.86 18.67 -3.78
CA LEU A 347 -20.57 17.69 -4.83
C LEU A 347 -19.47 16.72 -4.42
N GLY A 348 -18.48 17.18 -3.66
CA GLY A 348 -17.39 16.37 -3.11
C GLY A 348 -17.87 15.26 -2.18
N VAL A 349 -18.92 15.53 -1.39
CA VAL A 349 -19.56 14.48 -0.56
C VAL A 349 -20.17 13.41 -1.48
N ALA A 350 -20.87 13.81 -2.54
CA ALA A 350 -21.44 12.86 -3.50
C ALA A 350 -20.36 12.07 -4.25
N VAL A 351 -19.31 12.74 -4.71
CA VAL A 351 -18.15 12.10 -5.36
C VAL A 351 -17.45 11.13 -4.40
N GLY A 352 -17.22 11.54 -3.15
CA GLY A 352 -16.58 10.70 -2.14
C GLY A 352 -17.38 9.44 -1.82
N TYR A 353 -18.69 9.58 -1.73
CA TYR A 353 -19.58 8.42 -1.57
C TYR A 353 -19.53 7.51 -2.81
N GLY A 354 -19.61 8.07 -4.02
CA GLY A 354 -19.53 7.32 -5.27
C GLY A 354 -18.19 6.59 -5.47
N VAL A 355 -17.07 7.23 -5.14
CA VAL A 355 -15.73 6.60 -5.16
C VAL A 355 -15.59 5.55 -4.06
N GLY A 356 -16.26 5.72 -2.94
CA GLY A 356 -16.29 4.76 -1.83
C GLY A 356 -16.90 3.41 -2.20
N ILE A 357 -17.86 3.35 -3.14
CA ILE A 357 -18.51 2.11 -3.56
C ILE A 357 -17.52 1.12 -4.20
N PRO A 358 -16.79 1.46 -5.27
CA PRO A 358 -15.81 0.56 -5.85
C PRO A 358 -14.66 0.23 -4.87
N LEU A 359 -14.22 1.18 -4.05
CA LEU A 359 -13.21 0.90 -3.02
C LEU A 359 -13.69 -0.16 -2.02
N ARG A 360 -14.94 -0.04 -1.56
CA ARG A 360 -15.54 -1.07 -0.70
C ARG A 360 -15.48 -2.45 -1.36
N THR A 361 -15.90 -2.55 -2.62
CA THR A 361 -15.90 -3.82 -3.36
C THR A 361 -14.49 -4.41 -3.48
N VAL A 362 -13.50 -3.57 -3.75
CA VAL A 362 -12.09 -4.01 -3.82
C VAL A 362 -11.64 -4.57 -2.47
N PHE A 363 -11.82 -3.82 -1.38
CA PHE A 363 -11.35 -4.25 -0.04
C PHE A 363 -12.09 -5.50 0.46
N THR A 364 -13.41 -5.61 0.26
CA THR A 364 -14.15 -6.82 0.65
C THR A 364 -13.75 -8.03 -0.19
N GLY A 365 -13.31 -7.81 -1.43
CA GLY A 365 -12.77 -8.85 -2.29
C GLY A 365 -11.36 -9.32 -1.89
N MET A 366 -10.52 -8.38 -1.42
CA MET A 366 -9.13 -8.67 -1.02
C MET A 366 -9.04 -9.33 0.35
N LEU A 367 -9.81 -8.85 1.32
CA LEU A 367 -9.76 -9.27 2.72
C LEU A 367 -11.06 -10.01 3.04
N PRO A 368 -11.06 -11.34 3.11
CA PRO A 368 -12.24 -12.13 3.40
C PRO A 368 -12.57 -12.14 4.91
N LEU A 369 -12.82 -10.96 5.50
CA LEU A 369 -13.16 -10.83 6.92
C LEU A 369 -14.61 -11.33 7.19
N PRO A 370 -14.86 -11.99 8.34
CA PRO A 370 -16.20 -12.42 8.73
C PRO A 370 -17.20 -11.27 8.86
N VAL A 371 -16.73 -10.12 9.35
CA VAL A 371 -17.58 -8.94 9.59
C VAL A 371 -17.02 -7.75 8.83
N TRP A 372 -17.84 -7.20 7.93
CA TRP A 372 -17.55 -5.94 7.26
C TRP A 372 -18.49 -4.83 7.74
N GLN A 373 -17.91 -3.79 8.31
CA GLN A 373 -18.59 -2.59 8.76
C GLN A 373 -18.12 -1.37 7.94
N THR A 374 -18.98 -0.89 7.06
CA THR A 374 -18.68 0.25 6.19
C THR A 374 -19.67 1.41 6.38
N PRO A 375 -19.87 1.92 7.63
CA PRO A 375 -20.77 3.02 7.88
C PRO A 375 -20.22 4.30 7.26
N PHE A 376 -21.12 5.25 7.00
CA PHE A 376 -20.72 6.59 6.56
C PHE A 376 -19.84 7.26 7.62
N GLN A 377 -18.67 7.76 7.21
CA GLN A 377 -17.66 8.34 8.09
C GLN A 377 -17.84 9.87 8.21
N ALA A 378 -18.88 10.31 8.94
CA ALA A 378 -19.23 11.73 9.06
C ALA A 378 -18.04 12.61 9.47
N GLY A 379 -17.17 12.15 10.40
CA GLY A 379 -15.99 12.90 10.83
C GLY A 379 -14.96 13.09 9.70
N THR A 380 -14.69 12.05 8.92
CA THR A 380 -13.77 12.11 7.77
C THR A 380 -14.32 13.04 6.68
N PHE A 381 -15.62 12.92 6.38
CA PHE A 381 -16.27 13.80 5.40
C PHE A 381 -16.32 15.24 5.88
N ALA A 382 -16.57 15.50 7.17
CA ALA A 382 -16.52 16.85 7.75
C ALA A 382 -15.12 17.46 7.68
N GLN A 383 -14.08 16.66 7.98
CA GLN A 383 -12.68 17.08 7.82
C GLN A 383 -12.34 17.40 6.36
N ALA A 384 -12.74 16.52 5.42
CA ALA A 384 -12.59 16.75 3.99
C ALA A 384 -13.29 18.03 3.54
N ALA A 385 -14.53 18.23 4.00
CA ALA A 385 -15.33 19.41 3.71
C ALA A 385 -14.67 20.69 4.25
N ALA A 386 -14.16 20.65 5.47
CA ALA A 386 -13.48 21.80 6.08
C ALA A 386 -12.20 22.17 5.28
N ILE A 387 -11.35 21.21 4.97
CA ILE A 387 -10.13 21.45 4.20
C ILE A 387 -10.48 21.88 2.77
N GLY A 388 -11.45 21.21 2.13
CA GLY A 388 -11.93 21.50 0.78
C GLY A 388 -12.66 22.84 0.66
N PHE A 389 -13.16 23.40 1.75
CA PHE A 389 -13.67 24.77 1.79
C PHE A 389 -12.56 25.77 2.09
N VAL A 390 -11.77 25.54 3.13
CA VAL A 390 -10.77 26.51 3.63
C VAL A 390 -9.67 26.78 2.60
N LEU A 391 -9.12 25.73 1.98
CA LEU A 391 -8.02 25.90 1.02
C LEU A 391 -8.44 26.69 -0.23
N PRO A 392 -9.52 26.34 -0.97
CA PRO A 392 -9.97 27.13 -2.09
C PRO A 392 -10.45 28.52 -1.68
N PHE A 393 -11.13 28.66 -0.54
CA PHE A 393 -11.59 29.97 -0.06
C PHE A 393 -10.42 30.89 0.29
N ALA A 394 -9.38 30.38 0.96
CA ALA A 394 -8.15 31.14 1.23
C ALA A 394 -7.44 31.54 -0.08
N ALA A 395 -7.40 30.62 -1.05
CA ALA A 395 -6.87 30.88 -2.38
C ALA A 395 -7.63 32.02 -3.10
N VAL A 396 -8.95 32.11 -2.90
CA VAL A 396 -9.82 33.17 -3.38
C VAL A 396 -9.61 34.50 -2.63
N ALA A 397 -9.50 34.42 -1.30
CA ALA A 397 -9.39 35.60 -0.45
C ALA A 397 -8.11 36.40 -0.70
N TRP A 398 -7.03 35.75 -1.05
CA TRP A 398 -5.74 36.39 -1.31
C TRP A 398 -5.76 37.38 -2.48
N PRO A 399 -6.20 37.02 -3.72
CA PRO A 399 -6.32 37.99 -4.83
C PRO A 399 -7.30 39.10 -4.53
N VAL A 400 -8.43 38.80 -3.87
CA VAL A 400 -9.45 39.80 -3.49
C VAL A 400 -8.84 40.81 -2.52
N TRP A 401 -8.19 40.35 -1.47
CA TRP A 401 -7.51 41.21 -0.50
C TRP A 401 -6.49 42.14 -1.15
N ARG A 402 -5.73 41.63 -2.12
CA ARG A 402 -4.75 42.40 -2.88
C ARG A 402 -5.44 43.44 -3.79
N ALA A 403 -6.55 43.11 -4.45
CA ALA A 403 -7.27 43.99 -5.37
C ALA A 403 -7.90 45.20 -4.67
N VAL A 404 -8.43 45.04 -3.46
CA VAL A 404 -9.07 46.14 -2.69
C VAL A 404 -8.05 47.02 -1.99
N ARG A 405 -6.76 46.71 -2.03
CA ARG A 405 -5.66 47.58 -1.50
C ARG A 405 -5.00 48.45 -2.55
N VAL A 406 -5.37 48.33 -3.83
CA VAL A 406 -4.83 49.15 -4.92
C VAL A 406 -5.49 50.52 -4.91
N GLN A 407 -4.74 51.56 -5.19
CA GLN A 407 -5.30 52.94 -5.28
C GLN A 407 -6.37 53.04 -6.40
N PRO A 408 -7.48 53.75 -6.16
CA PRO A 408 -8.61 53.83 -7.10
C PRO A 408 -8.15 54.27 -8.52
N VAL A 409 -7.27 55.26 -8.61
CA VAL A 409 -6.74 55.77 -9.88
C VAL A 409 -5.98 54.68 -10.67
N GLN A 410 -5.24 53.83 -9.97
CA GLN A 410 -4.52 52.69 -10.58
C GLN A 410 -5.47 51.56 -10.99
N ALA A 411 -6.61 51.41 -10.31
CA ALA A 411 -7.62 50.42 -10.64
C ALA A 411 -8.47 50.81 -11.84
N ILE A 412 -8.75 52.10 -12.00
CA ILE A 412 -9.58 52.69 -13.10
C ILE A 412 -8.76 52.83 -14.38
N ARG A 413 -7.47 53.18 -14.29
CA ARG A 413 -6.61 53.25 -15.48
C ARG A 413 -6.57 51.88 -16.13
N VAL A 414 -7.40 51.69 -17.15
CA VAL A 414 -7.39 50.51 -18.03
C VAL A 414 -6.00 50.47 -18.65
N GLY A 415 -5.28 49.41 -18.27
CA GLY A 415 -3.86 49.35 -18.56
C GLY A 415 -3.54 49.35 -20.05
N HIS A 416 -3.10 50.49 -20.54
CA HIS A 416 -2.06 50.48 -21.55
C HIS A 416 -0.77 49.78 -21.05
N LEU A 417 -0.75 49.24 -19.83
CA LEU A 417 0.28 48.37 -19.28
C LEU A 417 0.43 47.02 -20.03
N ALA A 418 -0.56 46.65 -20.84
CA ALA A 418 -0.41 45.54 -21.77
C ALA A 418 0.62 45.84 -22.91
N ALA A 419 0.88 47.12 -23.20
CA ALA A 419 1.85 47.56 -24.22
C ALA A 419 3.27 47.77 -23.65
N ARG A 420 3.43 47.98 -22.35
CA ARG A 420 4.75 47.99 -21.71
C ARG A 420 5.19 46.56 -21.44
N GLY A 421 6.24 46.09 -22.14
CA GLY A 421 6.84 44.79 -22.07
C GLY A 421 7.14 44.31 -20.63
N GLY A 422 6.10 43.96 -19.87
CA GLY A 422 6.22 43.34 -18.58
C GLY A 422 6.57 41.85 -18.69
N GLY A 423 7.17 41.27 -17.67
CA GLY A 423 7.57 39.88 -17.62
C GLY A 423 8.93 39.64 -18.30
N LEU A 424 9.07 38.50 -18.96
CA LEU A 424 10.30 38.09 -19.67
C LEU A 424 10.38 38.66 -21.09
N ALA A 425 9.58 39.68 -21.44
CA ALA A 425 9.55 40.31 -22.76
C ALA A 425 10.93 40.83 -23.24
N PRO A 426 11.80 41.41 -22.39
CA PRO A 426 13.15 41.82 -22.82
C PRO A 426 14.03 40.65 -23.24
N LEU A 427 13.88 39.53 -22.55
CA LEU A 427 14.61 38.28 -22.84
C LEU A 427 14.16 37.69 -24.19
N LEU A 428 12.84 37.74 -24.48
CA LEU A 428 12.24 37.25 -25.71
C LEU A 428 12.71 37.97 -26.96
N ARG A 429 13.11 39.26 -26.88
CA ARG A 429 13.63 40.03 -28.01
C ARG A 429 15.01 39.52 -28.42
N ARG A 430 15.75 38.84 -27.51
CA ARG A 430 17.12 38.34 -27.76
C ARG A 430 17.12 36.86 -28.17
N LEU A 431 16.03 36.13 -27.98
CA LEU A 431 15.94 34.69 -28.32
C LEU A 431 15.48 34.54 -29.81
N PRO A 432 16.29 33.91 -30.67
CA PRO A 432 15.87 33.55 -32.02
C PRO A 432 14.84 32.41 -31.94
N LEU A 433 13.54 32.74 -31.93
CA LEU A 433 12.49 31.73 -31.93
C LEU A 433 12.37 31.11 -33.33
N PRO A 434 12.38 29.75 -33.43
CA PRO A 434 12.21 29.09 -34.72
C PRO A 434 10.78 29.29 -35.24
N GLY A 435 10.63 29.37 -36.56
CA GLY A 435 9.34 29.52 -37.24
C GLY A 435 8.99 30.96 -37.57
N ARG A 436 8.05 31.14 -38.49
CA ARG A 436 7.56 32.46 -38.99
C ARG A 436 6.11 32.70 -38.56
N GLY A 437 5.75 33.94 -38.25
CA GLY A 437 4.37 34.40 -38.05
C GLY A 437 3.68 33.75 -36.87
N TYR A 438 2.56 33.06 -37.12
CA TYR A 438 1.66 32.58 -36.10
C TYR A 438 2.24 31.47 -35.18
N HIS A 439 3.30 30.75 -35.58
CA HIS A 439 3.97 29.73 -34.74
C HIS A 439 4.73 30.31 -33.55
N GLN A 440 5.14 31.59 -33.62
CA GLN A 440 5.83 32.25 -32.49
C GLN A 440 4.87 32.80 -31.43
N ILE A 441 3.60 33.04 -31.80
CA ILE A 441 2.60 33.67 -30.94
C ILE A 441 2.35 32.86 -29.67
N PRO A 442 2.18 31.50 -29.67
CA PRO A 442 1.96 30.72 -28.48
C PRO A 442 3.11 30.81 -27.46
N VAL A 443 4.36 30.74 -27.93
CA VAL A 443 5.55 30.86 -27.08
C VAL A 443 5.62 32.25 -26.43
N ARG A 444 5.41 33.29 -27.22
CA ARG A 444 5.38 34.68 -26.72
C ARG A 444 4.26 34.93 -25.72
N ASN A 445 3.11 34.27 -25.89
CA ASN A 445 1.98 34.35 -24.97
C ASN A 445 2.28 33.74 -23.61
N VAL A 446 2.88 32.57 -23.58
CA VAL A 446 3.27 31.88 -22.34
C VAL A 446 4.28 32.72 -21.55
N LEU A 447 5.26 33.32 -22.22
CA LEU A 447 6.32 34.10 -21.59
C LEU A 447 5.94 35.56 -21.27
N ARG A 448 4.90 36.10 -21.93
CA ARG A 448 4.37 37.44 -21.65
C ARG A 448 3.63 37.50 -20.30
N THR A 449 3.02 36.39 -19.87
CA THR A 449 2.27 36.32 -18.63
C THR A 449 2.84 35.24 -17.67
N PRO A 450 4.09 35.39 -17.18
CA PRO A 450 4.81 34.31 -16.51
C PRO A 450 4.13 33.82 -15.22
N ARG A 451 3.54 34.71 -14.42
CA ARG A 451 2.80 34.33 -13.20
C ARG A 451 1.60 33.46 -13.49
N ARG A 452 0.85 33.77 -14.52
CA ARG A 452 -0.31 33.01 -14.98
C ARG A 452 0.10 31.62 -15.48
N SER A 453 1.06 31.59 -16.38
CA SER A 453 1.59 30.38 -16.96
C SER A 453 2.14 29.46 -15.84
N ALA A 454 2.88 30.04 -14.88
CA ALA A 454 3.41 29.32 -13.73
C ALA A 454 2.30 28.69 -12.85
N LEU A 455 1.24 29.42 -12.53
CA LEU A 455 0.11 28.87 -11.75
C LEU A 455 -0.59 27.72 -12.48
N THR A 456 -0.74 27.83 -13.81
CA THR A 456 -1.32 26.75 -14.61
C THR A 456 -0.38 25.54 -14.66
N VAL A 457 0.92 25.77 -14.89
CA VAL A 457 1.97 24.75 -14.88
C VAL A 457 2.00 24.03 -13.53
N LEU A 458 1.94 24.76 -12.41
CA LEU A 458 1.92 24.18 -11.08
C LEU A 458 0.65 23.37 -10.82
N GLY A 459 -0.51 23.83 -11.27
CA GLY A 459 -1.77 23.10 -11.12
C GLY A 459 -1.75 21.76 -11.90
N ILE A 460 -1.36 21.81 -13.18
CA ILE A 460 -1.18 20.60 -14.01
C ILE A 460 -0.06 19.73 -13.45
N GLY A 461 1.06 20.35 -13.05
CA GLY A 461 2.20 19.68 -12.46
C GLY A 461 1.84 18.93 -11.17
N ALA A 462 1.02 19.49 -10.30
CA ALA A 462 0.57 18.83 -9.09
C ALA A 462 -0.27 17.57 -9.40
N ALA A 463 -1.19 17.66 -10.38
CA ALA A 463 -1.97 16.49 -10.81
C ALA A 463 -1.09 15.40 -11.44
N LEU A 464 -0.11 15.79 -12.27
CA LEU A 464 0.83 14.85 -12.87
C LEU A 464 1.86 14.33 -11.87
N ALA A 465 2.25 15.12 -10.87
CA ALA A 465 3.09 14.64 -9.77
C ALA A 465 2.41 13.52 -8.99
N THR A 466 1.11 13.62 -8.75
CA THR A 466 0.34 12.52 -8.14
C THR A 466 0.38 11.26 -9.01
N LEU A 467 0.18 11.38 -10.32
CA LEU A 467 0.27 10.27 -11.26
C LEU A 467 1.66 9.62 -11.24
N ILE A 468 2.74 10.42 -11.32
CA ILE A 468 4.13 9.95 -11.29
C ILE A 468 4.46 9.29 -9.94
N THR A 469 3.97 9.83 -8.84
CA THR A 469 4.16 9.21 -7.51
C THR A 469 3.52 7.82 -7.47
N ILE A 470 2.30 7.68 -7.98
CA ILE A 470 1.58 6.40 -8.02
C ILE A 470 2.27 5.39 -8.93
N THR A 471 2.60 5.79 -10.18
CA THR A 471 3.27 4.89 -11.13
C THR A 471 4.69 4.55 -10.67
N GLY A 472 5.42 5.51 -10.13
CA GLY A 472 6.76 5.30 -9.56
C GLY A 472 6.75 4.41 -8.32
N PHE A 473 5.69 4.47 -7.50
CA PHE A 473 5.49 3.54 -6.39
C PHE A 473 5.36 2.10 -6.90
N LEU A 474 4.55 1.87 -7.95
CA LEU A 474 4.43 0.56 -8.59
C LEU A 474 5.75 0.08 -9.19
N ASP A 475 6.48 0.95 -9.88
CA ASP A 475 7.79 0.63 -10.45
C ASP A 475 8.80 0.26 -9.38
N THR A 476 8.81 1.01 -8.29
CA THR A 476 9.68 0.78 -7.13
C THR A 476 9.44 -0.60 -6.52
N PHE A 477 8.17 -0.96 -6.33
CA PHE A 477 7.81 -2.29 -5.83
C PHE A 477 8.16 -3.41 -6.81
N ARG A 478 7.84 -3.25 -8.09
CA ARG A 478 8.20 -4.21 -9.13
C ARG A 478 9.71 -4.39 -9.24
N GLY A 479 10.47 -3.30 -9.18
CA GLY A 479 11.93 -3.32 -9.21
C GLY A 479 12.53 -4.02 -7.99
N THR A 480 12.00 -3.75 -6.79
CA THR A 480 12.42 -4.43 -5.55
C THR A 480 12.15 -5.93 -5.64
N LEU A 481 11.00 -6.29 -6.17
CA LEU A 481 10.60 -7.67 -6.32
C LEU A 481 11.43 -8.42 -7.37
N SER A 482 11.65 -7.80 -8.54
CA SER A 482 12.51 -8.41 -9.57
C SER A 482 13.93 -8.64 -9.04
N THR A 483 14.49 -7.70 -8.28
CA THR A 483 15.79 -7.88 -7.63
C THR A 483 15.79 -9.07 -6.67
N ALA A 484 14.74 -9.23 -5.87
CA ALA A 484 14.61 -10.39 -4.98
C ALA A 484 14.49 -11.71 -5.75
N GLN A 485 13.73 -11.74 -6.84
CA GLN A 485 13.57 -12.90 -7.70
C GLN A 485 14.87 -13.29 -8.40
N ASP A 486 15.52 -12.31 -9.01
CA ASP A 486 16.78 -12.54 -9.74
C ASP A 486 17.84 -13.13 -8.81
N GLU A 487 17.89 -12.67 -7.57
CA GLU A 487 18.80 -13.19 -6.55
C GLU A 487 18.45 -14.64 -6.16
N LEU A 488 17.17 -14.92 -5.93
CA LEU A 488 16.72 -16.27 -5.54
C LEU A 488 16.86 -17.28 -6.68
N LEU A 489 16.66 -16.88 -7.92
CA LEU A 489 16.68 -17.77 -9.09
C LEU A 489 18.06 -17.92 -9.74
N ARG A 490 19.04 -17.07 -9.39
CA ARG A 490 20.32 -16.91 -10.11
C ARG A 490 21.08 -18.22 -10.33
N ALA A 491 21.29 -19.01 -9.29
CA ALA A 491 22.23 -20.14 -9.38
C ALA A 491 21.55 -21.49 -9.63
N ALA A 492 20.28 -21.65 -9.25
CA ALA A 492 19.55 -22.90 -9.38
C ALA A 492 18.04 -22.64 -9.44
N PRO A 493 17.48 -22.21 -10.58
CA PRO A 493 16.09 -21.78 -10.69
C PRO A 493 15.09 -22.91 -10.48
N SER A 494 15.45 -24.14 -10.80
CA SER A 494 14.60 -25.32 -10.64
C SER A 494 14.67 -25.99 -9.27
N ARG A 495 15.51 -25.48 -8.34
CA ARG A 495 15.67 -26.08 -7.03
C ARG A 495 14.37 -26.04 -6.22
N VAL A 496 14.17 -27.11 -5.47
CA VAL A 496 13.06 -27.25 -4.52
C VAL A 496 13.63 -27.15 -3.11
N SER A 497 13.09 -26.22 -2.33
CA SER A 497 13.37 -26.08 -0.90
C SER A 497 12.43 -27.02 -0.15
N VAL A 498 12.98 -27.96 0.60
CA VAL A 498 12.24 -28.99 1.34
C VAL A 498 12.43 -28.77 2.82
N SER A 499 11.38 -28.39 3.53
CA SER A 499 11.41 -28.27 4.99
C SER A 499 11.00 -29.59 5.63
N LEU A 500 11.72 -29.98 6.66
CA LEU A 500 11.38 -31.14 7.49
C LEU A 500 10.60 -30.69 8.73
N ASP A 501 9.81 -31.57 9.30
CA ASP A 501 9.00 -31.33 10.50
C ASP A 501 9.82 -31.17 11.79
N SER A 502 11.09 -31.64 11.77
CA SER A 502 12.01 -31.56 12.91
C SER A 502 13.47 -31.52 12.43
N PHE A 503 14.40 -31.51 13.39
CA PHE A 503 15.84 -31.55 13.11
C PHE A 503 16.30 -33.01 13.02
N TYR A 504 16.86 -33.40 11.90
CA TYR A 504 17.34 -34.76 11.64
C TYR A 504 18.84 -34.77 11.36
N PRO A 505 19.57 -35.79 11.89
CA PRO A 505 20.94 -36.00 11.47
C PRO A 505 21.06 -36.13 9.94
N ALA A 506 22.11 -35.58 9.33
CA ALA A 506 22.30 -35.60 7.86
C ALA A 506 22.30 -37.02 7.24
N GLY A 507 22.56 -38.06 8.02
CA GLY A 507 22.48 -39.46 7.61
C GLY A 507 21.19 -40.17 7.97
N SER A 508 20.16 -39.47 8.45
CA SER A 508 18.89 -40.03 8.89
C SER A 508 18.12 -40.78 7.78
N PRO A 509 17.26 -41.72 8.12
CA PRO A 509 16.38 -42.42 7.18
C PRO A 509 15.53 -41.46 6.35
N VAL A 510 15.06 -40.35 6.94
CA VAL A 510 14.25 -39.30 6.27
C VAL A 510 15.01 -38.69 5.11
N ILE A 511 16.25 -38.18 5.35
CA ILE A 511 17.08 -37.57 4.34
C ILE A 511 17.51 -38.59 3.29
N THR A 512 17.78 -39.82 3.74
CA THR A 512 18.11 -40.92 2.83
C THR A 512 16.95 -41.29 1.92
N ALA A 513 15.71 -41.27 2.44
CA ALA A 513 14.52 -41.51 1.63
C ALA A 513 14.37 -40.46 0.53
N VAL A 514 14.61 -39.18 0.82
CA VAL A 514 14.62 -38.11 -0.20
C VAL A 514 15.70 -38.35 -1.25
N ARG A 515 16.92 -38.72 -0.84
CA ARG A 515 18.04 -39.00 -1.77
C ARG A 515 17.78 -40.19 -2.70
N LYS A 516 16.95 -41.15 -2.28
CA LYS A 516 16.60 -42.36 -3.07
C LYS A 516 15.47 -42.12 -4.06
N LEU A 517 14.83 -40.99 -4.05
CA LEU A 517 13.78 -40.67 -5.03
C LEU A 517 14.39 -40.55 -6.44
N PRO A 518 13.80 -41.23 -7.44
CA PRO A 518 14.29 -41.12 -8.83
C PRO A 518 14.23 -39.69 -9.38
N GLN A 519 13.32 -38.85 -8.82
CA GLN A 519 13.12 -37.46 -9.19
C GLN A 519 14.14 -36.50 -8.53
N ALA A 520 14.85 -36.96 -7.49
CA ALA A 520 15.82 -36.17 -6.76
C ALA A 520 17.22 -36.34 -7.38
N GLY A 521 17.83 -35.24 -7.78
CA GLY A 521 19.21 -35.18 -8.21
C GLY A 521 20.15 -34.89 -7.04
N ASP A 522 20.72 -33.67 -7.02
CA ASP A 522 21.55 -33.24 -5.89
C ASP A 522 20.69 -32.90 -4.67
N VAL A 523 20.99 -33.51 -3.53
CA VAL A 523 20.26 -33.30 -2.24
C VAL A 523 21.24 -32.76 -1.21
N GLN A 524 21.11 -31.50 -0.88
CA GLN A 524 21.97 -30.83 0.08
C GLN A 524 21.19 -30.55 1.38
N ALA A 525 21.81 -30.95 2.49
CA ALA A 525 21.24 -30.77 3.82
C ALA A 525 21.76 -29.46 4.44
N GLY A 526 20.88 -28.60 4.85
CA GLY A 526 21.11 -27.32 5.49
C GLY A 526 20.29 -27.17 6.78
N LEU A 527 20.50 -26.09 7.48
CA LEU A 527 19.80 -25.78 8.70
C LEU A 527 19.17 -24.38 8.56
N LEU A 528 17.90 -24.28 8.88
CA LEU A 528 17.20 -23.00 8.99
C LEU A 528 16.79 -22.81 10.45
N ALA A 529 17.29 -21.74 11.08
CA ALA A 529 16.98 -21.43 12.46
C ALA A 529 16.57 -19.97 12.63
N PRO A 530 15.49 -19.69 13.38
CA PRO A 530 15.15 -18.33 13.73
C PRO A 530 16.16 -17.73 14.70
N ALA A 531 16.55 -16.50 14.49
CA ALA A 531 17.46 -15.77 15.36
C ALA A 531 17.16 -14.27 15.38
N THR A 532 17.68 -13.57 16.38
CA THR A 532 17.61 -12.10 16.45
C THR A 532 19.01 -11.53 16.49
N VAL A 533 19.35 -10.72 15.50
CA VAL A 533 20.64 -10.02 15.48
C VAL A 533 20.50 -8.69 16.20
N ARG A 534 21.37 -8.43 17.17
CA ARG A 534 21.37 -7.20 17.97
C ARG A 534 22.68 -6.43 17.80
N SER A 535 22.59 -5.12 17.65
CA SER A 535 23.75 -4.22 17.55
C SER A 535 23.36 -2.83 18.05
N GLY A 536 24.13 -2.22 18.94
CA GLY A 536 23.92 -0.83 19.40
C GLY A 536 22.51 -0.51 19.91
N GLY A 537 21.87 -1.45 20.63
CA GLY A 537 20.49 -1.29 21.15
C GLY A 537 19.39 -1.53 20.10
N ARG A 538 19.73 -1.87 18.86
CA ARG A 538 18.82 -2.22 17.78
C ARG A 538 18.75 -3.74 17.61
N SER A 539 17.63 -4.23 17.12
CA SER A 539 17.44 -5.66 16.87
C SER A 539 16.71 -5.91 15.56
N VAL A 540 17.10 -6.96 14.87
CA VAL A 540 16.48 -7.45 13.63
C VAL A 540 16.27 -8.95 13.76
N GLN A 541 15.04 -9.41 13.57
CA GLN A 541 14.75 -10.83 13.48
C GLN A 541 15.19 -11.36 12.10
N VAL A 542 15.86 -12.51 12.10
CA VAL A 542 16.35 -13.14 10.87
C VAL A 542 16.07 -14.64 10.90
N ALA A 543 15.84 -15.23 9.74
CA ALA A 543 15.97 -16.65 9.51
C ALA A 543 17.41 -16.90 9.08
N ALA A 544 18.19 -17.49 9.96
CA ALA A 544 19.58 -17.83 9.71
C ALA A 544 19.65 -19.17 8.99
N GLU A 545 20.02 -19.15 7.70
CA GLU A 545 20.25 -20.36 6.91
C GLU A 545 21.73 -20.74 6.97
N VAL A 546 22.00 -21.91 7.50
CA VAL A 546 23.33 -22.49 7.50
C VAL A 546 23.50 -23.32 6.24
N LEU A 547 24.36 -22.87 5.36
CA LEU A 547 24.65 -23.52 4.10
C LEU A 547 25.55 -24.75 4.31
N PRO A 548 25.41 -25.79 3.48
CA PRO A 548 26.31 -26.96 3.53
C PRO A 548 27.78 -26.62 3.23
N ALA A 549 28.70 -27.52 3.48
CA ALA A 549 30.14 -27.30 3.29
C ALA A 549 30.50 -27.01 1.83
N ALA A 550 29.81 -27.67 0.88
CA ALA A 550 29.97 -27.47 -0.55
C ALA A 550 28.56 -27.16 -1.16
N PRO A 551 28.12 -25.92 -1.07
CA PRO A 551 26.76 -25.58 -1.50
C PRO A 551 26.65 -25.52 -3.03
N SER A 552 25.58 -26.08 -3.59
CA SER A 552 25.26 -26.00 -5.03
C SER A 552 24.84 -24.62 -5.47
N TRP A 553 24.48 -23.77 -4.53
CA TRP A 553 24.17 -22.35 -4.74
C TRP A 553 24.66 -21.52 -3.55
N THR A 554 24.99 -20.27 -3.82
CA THR A 554 25.38 -19.31 -2.79
C THR A 554 24.69 -17.97 -3.05
N PRO A 555 24.34 -17.21 -2.01
CA PRO A 555 23.87 -15.85 -2.19
C PRO A 555 24.96 -15.01 -2.82
N SER A 556 24.59 -14.05 -3.67
CA SER A 556 25.57 -13.06 -4.15
C SER A 556 25.96 -12.12 -3.02
N LEU A 557 27.18 -11.58 -3.08
CA LEU A 557 27.68 -10.66 -2.08
C LEU A 557 27.88 -9.27 -2.67
N VAL A 558 27.42 -8.25 -1.96
CA VAL A 558 27.74 -6.84 -2.24
C VAL A 558 29.12 -6.51 -1.72
N SER A 559 29.45 -7.07 -0.54
CA SER A 559 30.75 -6.87 0.11
C SER A 559 31.05 -8.02 1.08
N GLY A 560 32.33 -8.26 1.35
CA GLY A 560 32.78 -9.28 2.30
C GLY A 560 32.87 -10.68 1.72
N THR A 561 32.79 -11.70 2.60
CA THR A 561 32.93 -13.12 2.29
C THR A 561 31.79 -13.93 2.91
N LEU A 562 31.52 -15.13 2.36
CA LEU A 562 30.52 -16.05 2.90
C LEU A 562 31.01 -16.74 4.20
N THR A 563 32.31 -16.85 4.38
CA THR A 563 32.95 -17.56 5.50
C THR A 563 33.38 -16.59 6.61
N GLY A 564 33.53 -17.09 7.82
CA GLY A 564 34.08 -16.33 8.96
C GLY A 564 33.06 -15.58 9.81
N GLY A 565 31.77 -15.67 9.51
CA GLY A 565 30.74 -14.97 10.28
C GLY A 565 29.35 -15.11 9.69
N ILE A 566 28.50 -14.15 9.99
CA ILE A 566 27.14 -14.04 9.46
C ILE A 566 27.10 -13.08 8.27
N VAL A 567 26.42 -13.47 7.22
CA VAL A 567 26.12 -12.65 6.04
C VAL A 567 24.71 -12.07 6.22
N LEU A 568 24.60 -10.74 6.27
CA LEU A 568 23.35 -10.04 6.48
C LEU A 568 22.79 -9.43 5.18
N ALA A 569 21.48 -9.31 5.09
CA ALA A 569 20.85 -8.51 4.06
C ALA A 569 21.29 -7.05 4.15
N ARG A 570 21.42 -6.36 3.02
CA ARG A 570 21.78 -4.91 2.98
C ARG A 570 20.89 -4.08 3.90
N LYS A 571 19.58 -4.36 3.90
CA LYS A 571 18.62 -3.66 4.76
C LYS A 571 18.86 -3.96 6.24
N ALA A 572 19.12 -5.22 6.62
CA ALA A 572 19.43 -5.59 8.01
C ALA A 572 20.72 -4.92 8.50
N ALA A 573 21.76 -4.94 7.68
CA ALA A 573 23.04 -4.28 7.97
C ALA A 573 22.86 -2.76 8.19
N ALA A 574 22.08 -2.11 7.35
CA ALA A 574 21.77 -0.69 7.46
C ALA A 574 20.97 -0.38 8.74
N ASP A 575 19.93 -1.16 9.05
CA ASP A 575 19.10 -0.96 10.25
C ASP A 575 19.87 -1.18 11.55
N LEU A 576 20.80 -2.12 11.56
CA LEU A 576 21.68 -2.43 12.69
C LEU A 576 22.89 -1.48 12.78
N HIS A 577 23.14 -0.66 11.75
CA HIS A 577 24.38 0.13 11.58
C HIS A 577 25.64 -0.75 11.69
N ALA A 578 25.57 -1.96 11.12
CA ALA A 578 26.64 -2.95 11.18
C ALA A 578 27.19 -3.18 9.77
N GLY A 579 28.46 -2.89 9.56
CA GLY A 579 29.18 -3.17 8.32
C GLY A 579 29.95 -4.50 8.40
N VAL A 580 30.60 -4.90 7.29
CA VAL A 580 31.54 -6.02 7.28
C VAL A 580 32.66 -5.77 8.29
N GLY A 581 32.97 -6.79 9.11
CA GLY A 581 33.92 -6.71 10.21
C GLY A 581 33.32 -6.28 11.56
N SER A 582 32.04 -5.79 11.59
CA SER A 582 31.36 -5.46 12.84
C SER A 582 31.01 -6.72 13.62
N THR A 583 31.12 -6.66 14.96
CA THR A 583 30.66 -7.75 15.83
C THR A 583 29.21 -7.46 16.29
N VAL A 584 28.32 -8.43 16.09
CA VAL A 584 26.91 -8.38 16.49
C VAL A 584 26.62 -9.48 17.49
N LEU A 585 25.53 -9.33 18.26
CA LEU A 585 25.03 -10.36 19.16
C LEU A 585 23.88 -11.11 18.46
N LEU A 586 24.05 -12.41 18.32
CA LEU A 586 23.03 -13.31 17.80
C LEU A 586 22.31 -13.97 18.97
N GLU A 587 21.05 -13.63 19.19
CA GLU A 587 20.15 -14.30 20.12
C GLU A 587 19.44 -15.39 19.36
N HIS A 588 19.60 -16.65 19.81
CA HIS A 588 19.10 -17.83 19.12
C HIS A 588 18.74 -18.95 20.09
N GLN A 589 17.99 -19.91 19.62
CA GLN A 589 17.74 -21.17 20.33
C GLN A 589 18.95 -22.10 20.10
N GLN A 590 19.53 -22.60 21.17
CA GLN A 590 20.60 -23.58 21.15
C GLN A 590 20.10 -24.93 21.67
N ALA A 591 20.29 -25.99 20.91
CA ALA A 591 20.01 -27.35 21.36
C ALA A 591 20.99 -27.77 22.46
N VAL A 592 20.43 -28.15 23.59
CA VAL A 592 21.15 -28.66 24.77
C VAL A 592 20.54 -29.98 25.17
N TRP A 593 21.25 -30.71 26.01
CA TRP A 593 20.69 -31.98 26.55
C TRP A 593 19.37 -31.67 27.31
N GLY A 594 18.27 -32.28 26.86
CA GLY A 594 16.95 -32.08 27.43
C GLY A 594 16.10 -30.98 26.83
N GLY A 595 16.55 -30.30 25.76
CA GLY A 595 15.72 -29.32 25.07
C GLY A 595 16.46 -28.18 24.35
N MET A 596 15.79 -27.07 24.18
CA MET A 596 16.34 -25.86 23.58
C MET A 596 16.50 -24.76 24.62
N ARG A 597 17.57 -24.00 24.57
CA ARG A 597 17.84 -22.84 25.44
C ARG A 597 18.15 -21.59 24.63
N THR A 598 17.57 -20.46 24.99
CA THR A 598 17.92 -19.16 24.38
C THR A 598 19.31 -18.74 24.82
N THR A 599 20.18 -18.44 23.86
CA THR A 599 21.58 -18.09 24.08
C THR A 599 21.94 -16.86 23.25
N LEU A 600 22.89 -16.08 23.73
CA LEU A 600 23.50 -14.93 23.05
C LEU A 600 24.92 -15.27 22.61
N THR A 601 25.18 -15.27 21.33
CA THR A 601 26.49 -15.56 20.76
C THR A 601 27.01 -14.34 20.00
N ARG A 602 28.28 -14.00 20.22
CA ARG A 602 28.95 -12.94 19.44
C ARG A 602 29.40 -13.50 18.10
N VAL A 603 28.95 -12.86 17.02
CA VAL A 603 29.27 -13.25 15.64
C VAL A 603 29.72 -12.03 14.86
N MET A 604 30.75 -12.20 14.04
CA MET A 604 31.22 -11.13 13.13
C MET A 604 30.37 -11.11 11.88
N VAL A 605 30.04 -9.92 11.40
CA VAL A 605 29.43 -9.74 10.08
C VAL A 605 30.52 -9.94 9.02
N SER A 606 30.48 -11.07 8.32
CA SER A 606 31.48 -11.43 7.32
C SER A 606 31.13 -10.93 5.93
N GLY A 607 29.86 -10.69 5.64
CA GLY A 607 29.44 -10.23 4.33
C GLY A 607 28.05 -9.57 4.34
N ILE A 608 27.72 -8.92 3.23
CA ILE A 608 26.43 -8.29 2.97
C ILE A 608 25.91 -8.78 1.63
N HIS A 609 24.69 -9.31 1.57
CA HIS A 609 24.03 -9.73 0.35
C HIS A 609 22.97 -8.71 -0.13
N PRO A 610 22.69 -8.63 -1.45
CA PRO A 610 21.85 -7.58 -2.02
C PRO A 610 20.35 -7.77 -1.80
N SER A 611 19.91 -8.92 -1.27
CA SER A 611 18.47 -9.17 -1.10
C SER A 611 17.78 -7.99 -0.42
N PRO A 612 16.65 -7.53 -0.94
CA PRO A 612 15.86 -6.48 -0.29
C PRO A 612 15.13 -6.97 0.96
N MET A 613 15.07 -8.28 1.19
CA MET A 613 14.42 -8.88 2.35
C MET A 613 15.36 -8.80 3.56
N ARG A 614 14.95 -8.06 4.58
CA ARG A 614 15.72 -7.83 5.80
C ARG A 614 15.96 -9.12 6.61
N GLY A 615 14.96 -10.00 6.64
CA GLY A 615 14.93 -11.17 7.50
C GLY A 615 15.78 -12.37 7.04
N LEU A 616 16.53 -12.28 5.92
CA LEU A 616 17.40 -13.35 5.46
C LEU A 616 18.83 -13.13 5.96
N ALA A 617 19.42 -14.18 6.53
CA ALA A 617 20.83 -14.18 6.89
C ALA A 617 21.45 -15.56 6.58
N TYR A 618 22.73 -15.58 6.23
CA TYR A 618 23.42 -16.82 5.88
C TYR A 618 24.65 -17.03 6.76
N LEU A 619 24.91 -18.29 7.03
CA LEU A 619 26.09 -18.77 7.76
C LEU A 619 26.73 -19.92 6.95
N ALA A 620 28.05 -20.01 6.94
CA ALA A 620 28.70 -21.17 6.39
C ALA A 620 28.52 -22.40 7.32
N SER A 621 28.79 -23.61 6.81
CA SER A 621 28.59 -24.89 7.51
C SER A 621 29.02 -24.93 8.98
N PRO A 622 30.17 -24.36 9.43
CA PRO A 622 30.56 -24.36 10.84
C PRO A 622 29.54 -23.64 11.74
N GLY A 623 28.70 -22.76 11.18
CA GLY A 623 27.67 -22.00 11.90
C GLY A 623 26.58 -22.86 12.56
N ALA A 624 26.38 -24.12 12.15
CA ALA A 624 25.43 -25.03 12.78
C ALA A 624 25.79 -25.33 14.24
N SER A 625 27.08 -25.28 14.60
CA SER A 625 27.55 -25.47 15.97
C SER A 625 27.09 -24.38 16.92
N ILE A 626 26.85 -23.16 16.43
CA ILE A 626 26.30 -22.04 17.20
C ILE A 626 24.92 -22.44 17.79
N PHE A 627 24.12 -23.15 16.99
CA PHE A 627 22.77 -23.60 17.38
C PHE A 627 22.81 -24.93 18.16
N GLY A 628 23.98 -25.53 18.39
CA GLY A 628 24.10 -26.88 18.99
C GLY A 628 23.55 -28.00 18.10
N LEU A 629 23.43 -27.74 16.81
CA LEU A 629 22.83 -28.59 15.78
C LEU A 629 23.85 -29.04 14.71
N ALA A 630 25.10 -29.18 15.09
CA ALA A 630 26.14 -29.64 14.19
C ALA A 630 25.77 -31.02 13.60
N GLY A 631 25.77 -31.12 12.27
CA GLY A 631 25.39 -32.35 11.56
C GLY A 631 23.90 -32.66 11.49
N ALA A 632 23.04 -31.77 12.02
CA ALA A 632 21.59 -31.84 11.86
C ALA A 632 21.11 -30.93 10.72
N ALA A 633 19.98 -31.30 10.14
CA ALA A 633 19.30 -30.55 9.10
C ALA A 633 17.79 -30.53 9.31
N ASN A 634 17.13 -29.45 8.98
CA ASN A 634 15.69 -29.32 8.88
C ASN A 634 15.26 -28.66 7.54
N LEU A 635 16.24 -28.32 6.71
CA LEU A 635 16.05 -27.77 5.37
C LEU A 635 16.88 -28.59 4.38
N LEU A 636 16.27 -29.04 3.28
CA LEU A 636 16.99 -29.65 2.18
C LEU A 636 16.83 -28.79 0.93
N THR A 637 17.92 -28.55 0.25
CA THR A 637 17.91 -27.99 -1.11
C THR A 637 18.05 -29.14 -2.09
N VAL A 638 17.02 -29.40 -2.89
CA VAL A 638 16.98 -30.52 -3.81
C VAL A 638 16.86 -30.04 -5.23
N GLN A 639 17.77 -30.45 -6.10
CA GLN A 639 17.63 -30.21 -7.55
C GLN A 639 16.92 -31.41 -8.18
N PRO A 640 15.98 -31.16 -9.13
CA PRO A 640 15.37 -32.26 -9.89
C PRO A 640 16.43 -33.04 -10.66
N ALA A 641 16.28 -34.35 -10.71
CA ALA A 641 17.12 -35.21 -11.56
C ALA A 641 16.85 -34.94 -13.05
N SER A 642 17.80 -35.26 -13.92
CA SER A 642 17.66 -35.08 -15.36
C SER A 642 16.40 -35.78 -15.89
N GLY A 643 15.58 -35.03 -16.64
CA GLY A 643 14.31 -35.51 -17.20
C GLY A 643 13.09 -35.30 -16.29
N TYR A 644 13.26 -34.79 -15.09
CA TYR A 644 12.17 -34.46 -14.17
C TYR A 644 12.06 -32.95 -13.94
N THR A 645 10.84 -32.51 -13.71
CA THR A 645 10.55 -31.12 -13.35
C THR A 645 10.53 -30.92 -11.82
N ALA A 646 10.60 -29.66 -11.36
CA ALA A 646 10.41 -29.34 -9.95
C ALA A 646 9.04 -29.81 -9.43
N ALA A 647 8.01 -29.76 -10.25
CA ALA A 647 6.66 -30.26 -9.90
C ALA A 647 6.61 -31.78 -9.74
N ASP A 648 7.38 -32.54 -10.54
CA ASP A 648 7.49 -33.99 -10.39
C ASP A 648 8.17 -34.37 -9.08
N LEU A 649 9.25 -33.67 -8.76
CA LEU A 649 9.97 -33.83 -7.48
C LEU A 649 9.05 -33.47 -6.30
N GLN A 650 8.33 -32.35 -6.35
CA GLN A 650 7.43 -31.96 -5.27
C GLN A 650 6.30 -33.01 -5.06
N ARG A 651 5.77 -33.59 -6.16
CA ARG A 651 4.76 -34.66 -6.06
C ARG A 651 5.31 -35.93 -5.44
N ALA A 652 6.53 -36.30 -5.75
CA ALA A 652 7.20 -37.44 -5.14
C ALA A 652 7.46 -37.22 -3.63
N LEU A 653 7.88 -35.98 -3.27
CA LEU A 653 8.13 -35.58 -1.88
C LEU A 653 6.87 -35.60 -1.01
N LEU A 654 5.68 -35.41 -1.57
CA LEU A 654 4.42 -35.49 -0.83
C LEU A 654 4.22 -36.85 -0.13
N GLY A 655 4.75 -37.93 -0.71
CA GLY A 655 4.64 -39.28 -0.14
C GLY A 655 5.75 -39.62 0.86
N VAL A 656 6.74 -38.76 1.07
CA VAL A 656 7.85 -39.00 1.97
C VAL A 656 7.46 -38.60 3.40
N PRO A 657 7.52 -39.49 4.39
CA PRO A 657 7.27 -39.15 5.78
C PRO A 657 8.23 -38.07 6.28
N HIS A 658 7.75 -37.24 7.22
CA HIS A 658 8.53 -36.15 7.85
C HIS A 658 8.97 -35.02 6.90
N VAL A 659 8.55 -35.04 5.64
CA VAL A 659 8.62 -33.88 4.77
C VAL A 659 7.45 -32.96 5.08
N ALA A 660 7.74 -31.86 5.76
CA ALA A 660 6.73 -30.87 6.15
C ALA A 660 6.23 -30.09 4.95
N SER A 661 7.13 -29.61 4.11
CA SER A 661 6.77 -28.91 2.87
C SER A 661 7.87 -29.02 1.83
N ALA A 662 7.48 -28.92 0.56
CA ALA A 662 8.39 -28.85 -0.58
C ALA A 662 7.91 -27.74 -1.53
N GLN A 663 8.71 -26.71 -1.70
CA GLN A 663 8.36 -25.56 -2.52
C GLN A 663 9.44 -25.25 -3.55
N SER A 664 9.06 -25.17 -4.82
CA SER A 664 10.00 -24.66 -5.84
C SER A 664 10.21 -23.16 -5.63
N VAL A 665 11.42 -22.71 -5.76
CA VAL A 665 11.78 -21.29 -5.63
C VAL A 665 11.03 -20.46 -6.68
N GLN A 666 10.78 -21.01 -7.86
CA GLN A 666 10.00 -20.35 -8.91
C GLN A 666 8.54 -20.14 -8.49
N ALA A 667 7.87 -21.16 -7.94
CA ALA A 667 6.48 -21.02 -7.48
C ALA A 667 6.33 -19.99 -6.35
N ALA A 668 7.32 -19.92 -5.46
CA ALA A 668 7.36 -18.92 -4.40
C ALA A 668 7.46 -17.50 -4.96
N THR A 669 8.26 -17.29 -6.01
CA THR A 669 8.41 -15.98 -6.65
C THR A 669 7.19 -15.57 -7.47
N ASP A 670 6.49 -16.53 -8.09
CA ASP A 670 5.24 -16.25 -8.84
C ASP A 670 4.10 -15.83 -7.89
N GLY A 671 3.96 -16.47 -6.73
CA GLY A 671 3.00 -16.07 -5.70
C GLY A 671 3.16 -14.62 -5.24
N LEU A 672 4.40 -14.14 -5.21
CA LEU A 672 4.72 -12.77 -4.86
C LEU A 672 4.26 -11.77 -5.94
N ARG A 673 4.38 -12.10 -7.23
CA ARG A 673 3.85 -11.29 -8.35
C ARG A 673 2.33 -11.17 -8.32
N ASP A 674 1.65 -12.28 -8.07
CA ASP A 674 0.19 -12.32 -8.00
C ASP A 674 -0.34 -11.41 -6.88
N SER A 675 0.34 -11.36 -5.74
CA SER A 675 -0.01 -10.49 -4.62
C SER A 675 0.05 -9.00 -4.97
N LEU A 676 1.05 -8.56 -5.76
CA LEU A 676 1.15 -7.17 -6.22
C LEU A 676 0.04 -6.78 -7.20
N GLY A 677 -0.45 -7.74 -8.01
CA GLY A 677 -1.54 -7.49 -8.95
C GLY A 677 -2.81 -6.97 -8.29
N GLN A 678 -3.07 -7.36 -7.06
CA GLN A 678 -4.27 -6.96 -6.31
C GLN A 678 -4.26 -5.47 -5.94
N PHE A 679 -3.09 -4.88 -5.66
CA PHE A 679 -2.96 -3.46 -5.32
C PHE A 679 -3.09 -2.51 -6.51
N THR A 680 -2.84 -3.00 -7.73
CA THR A 680 -2.87 -2.16 -8.94
C THR A 680 -4.26 -1.57 -9.21
N GLY A 681 -5.33 -2.25 -8.84
CA GLY A 681 -6.71 -1.77 -9.01
C GLY A 681 -6.98 -0.46 -8.29
N ILE A 682 -6.58 -0.35 -7.04
CA ILE A 682 -6.79 0.86 -6.22
C ILE A 682 -5.97 2.03 -6.78
N LEU A 683 -4.72 1.75 -7.15
CA LEU A 683 -3.82 2.77 -7.69
C LEU A 683 -4.27 3.28 -9.07
N ASN A 684 -4.88 2.43 -9.89
CA ASN A 684 -5.47 2.84 -11.17
C ASN A 684 -6.64 3.82 -10.99
N VAL A 685 -7.49 3.64 -9.98
CA VAL A 685 -8.56 4.59 -9.65
C VAL A 685 -7.96 5.95 -9.29
N ALA A 686 -6.95 5.99 -8.44
CA ALA A 686 -6.28 7.23 -8.06
C ALA A 686 -5.58 7.91 -9.24
N ALA A 687 -4.97 7.14 -10.14
CA ALA A 687 -4.37 7.62 -11.38
C ALA A 687 -5.41 8.24 -12.33
N ALA A 688 -6.56 7.59 -12.50
CA ALA A 688 -7.66 8.10 -13.32
C ALA A 688 -8.21 9.44 -12.78
N VAL A 689 -8.39 9.54 -11.46
CA VAL A 689 -8.79 10.80 -10.80
C VAL A 689 -7.76 11.90 -11.04
N SER A 690 -6.47 11.59 -10.95
CA SER A 690 -5.39 12.56 -11.19
C SER A 690 -5.37 13.06 -12.63
N LEU A 691 -5.58 12.18 -13.62
CA LEU A 691 -5.69 12.56 -15.03
C LEU A 691 -6.94 13.42 -15.30
N LEU A 692 -8.08 13.06 -14.72
CA LEU A 692 -9.29 13.83 -14.83
C LEU A 692 -9.10 15.25 -14.23
N LEU A 693 -8.43 15.34 -13.10
CA LEU A 693 -8.07 16.63 -12.48
C LEU A 693 -7.19 17.46 -13.41
N ALA A 694 -6.17 16.86 -14.02
CA ALA A 694 -5.30 17.56 -14.98
C ALA A 694 -6.09 18.08 -16.18
N LEU A 695 -7.01 17.27 -16.73
CA LEU A 695 -7.90 17.68 -17.83
C LEU A 695 -8.77 18.87 -17.44
N LEU A 696 -9.40 18.82 -16.27
CA LEU A 696 -10.26 19.91 -15.79
C LEU A 696 -9.48 21.20 -15.56
N ILE A 697 -8.28 21.13 -15.01
CA ILE A 697 -7.40 22.29 -14.82
C ILE A 697 -7.00 22.89 -16.17
N ALA A 698 -6.60 22.04 -17.11
CA ALA A 698 -6.23 22.46 -18.46
C ALA A 698 -7.42 23.08 -19.22
N PHE A 699 -8.59 22.43 -19.18
CA PHE A 699 -9.83 22.95 -19.77
C PHE A 699 -10.19 24.31 -19.18
N ASN A 700 -10.19 24.44 -17.86
CA ASN A 700 -10.47 25.69 -17.17
C ASN A 700 -9.51 26.81 -17.62
N SER A 701 -8.21 26.53 -17.65
CA SER A 701 -7.19 27.50 -18.08
C SER A 701 -7.39 27.92 -19.52
N THR A 702 -7.66 26.97 -20.43
CA THR A 702 -7.86 27.24 -21.86
C THR A 702 -9.16 28.02 -22.12
N SER A 703 -10.27 27.60 -21.49
CA SER A 703 -11.57 28.24 -21.61
C SER A 703 -11.50 29.73 -21.28
N ILE A 704 -10.85 30.06 -20.16
CA ILE A 704 -10.68 31.45 -19.77
C ILE A 704 -9.71 32.18 -20.71
N GLY A 705 -8.66 31.53 -21.19
CA GLY A 705 -7.72 32.08 -22.16
C GLY A 705 -8.40 32.49 -23.48
N VAL A 706 -9.37 31.70 -23.95
CA VAL A 706 -10.21 32.00 -25.11
C VAL A 706 -11.10 33.22 -24.86
N ASP A 707 -11.75 33.32 -23.69
CA ASP A 707 -12.62 34.43 -23.33
C ASP A 707 -11.84 35.75 -23.21
N GLU A 708 -10.65 35.75 -22.61
CA GLU A 708 -9.80 36.93 -22.45
C GLU A 708 -9.26 37.45 -23.77
N ARG A 709 -9.00 36.57 -24.74
CA ARG A 709 -8.46 36.89 -26.05
C ARG A 709 -9.52 36.86 -27.12
N SER A 710 -10.80 36.94 -26.74
CA SER A 710 -11.91 36.90 -27.70
C SER A 710 -11.77 37.98 -28.78
N ARG A 711 -11.32 39.18 -28.40
CA ARG A 711 -11.03 40.27 -29.37
C ARG A 711 -9.86 39.92 -30.29
N GLU A 712 -8.76 39.42 -29.77
CA GLU A 712 -7.61 39.00 -30.59
C GLU A 712 -8.04 37.89 -31.57
N HIS A 713 -8.81 36.88 -31.09
CA HIS A 713 -9.34 35.83 -31.96
C HIS A 713 -10.33 36.38 -33.01
N ALA A 714 -11.25 37.27 -32.59
CA ALA A 714 -12.20 37.92 -33.51
C ALA A 714 -11.47 38.74 -34.58
N THR A 715 -10.44 39.49 -34.20
CA THR A 715 -9.59 40.25 -35.13
C THR A 715 -8.90 39.32 -36.13
N MET A 716 -8.29 38.22 -35.65
CA MET A 716 -7.63 37.21 -36.50
C MET A 716 -8.61 36.59 -37.50
N ILE A 717 -9.82 36.24 -37.06
CA ILE A 717 -10.84 35.68 -37.95
C ILE A 717 -11.37 36.75 -38.92
N ALA A 718 -11.55 37.98 -38.49
CA ALA A 718 -11.95 39.11 -39.37
C ALA A 718 -10.91 39.41 -40.45
N PHE A 719 -9.61 39.23 -40.16
CA PHE A 719 -8.52 39.30 -41.13
C PHE A 719 -8.39 38.03 -42.00
N GLY A 720 -9.32 37.07 -41.94
CA GLY A 720 -9.38 35.90 -42.80
C GLY A 720 -8.60 34.68 -42.30
N LEU A 721 -8.08 34.69 -41.10
CA LEU A 721 -7.47 33.47 -40.55
C LEU A 721 -8.54 32.41 -40.33
N PRO A 722 -8.33 31.18 -40.85
CA PRO A 722 -9.30 30.10 -40.63
C PRO A 722 -9.34 29.67 -39.17
N LEU A 723 -10.52 29.33 -38.69
CA LEU A 723 -10.75 28.88 -37.32
C LEU A 723 -9.80 27.73 -36.87
N ARG A 724 -9.43 26.86 -37.83
CA ARG A 724 -8.46 25.78 -37.60
C ARG A 724 -7.08 26.30 -37.17
N THR A 725 -6.63 27.43 -37.72
CA THR A 725 -5.36 28.06 -37.37
C THR A 725 -5.42 28.66 -35.96
N VAL A 726 -6.51 29.34 -35.62
CA VAL A 726 -6.74 29.88 -34.27
C VAL A 726 -6.77 28.74 -33.24
N LEU A 727 -7.46 27.65 -33.56
CA LEU A 727 -7.49 26.46 -32.70
C LEU A 727 -6.09 25.83 -32.56
N ALA A 728 -5.33 25.71 -33.65
CA ALA A 728 -3.98 25.16 -33.61
C ALA A 728 -3.04 26.00 -32.72
N MET A 729 -3.18 27.32 -32.74
CA MET A 729 -2.41 28.21 -31.86
C MET A 729 -2.75 28.01 -30.38
N THR A 730 -4.04 27.89 -30.05
CA THR A 730 -4.47 27.61 -28.67
C THR A 730 -4.04 26.23 -28.22
N THR A 731 -4.08 25.21 -29.09
CA THR A 731 -3.59 23.86 -28.82
C THR A 731 -2.08 23.83 -28.58
N MET A 732 -1.32 24.60 -29.40
CA MET A 732 0.13 24.71 -29.25
C MET A 732 0.51 25.41 -27.93
N GLU A 733 -0.23 26.46 -27.54
CA GLU A 733 -0.07 27.10 -26.21
C GLU A 733 -0.34 26.15 -25.08
N ALA A 734 -1.43 25.35 -25.17
CA ALA A 734 -1.78 24.33 -24.21
C ALA A 734 -0.71 23.23 -24.15
N ALA A 735 -0.18 22.80 -25.30
CA ALA A 735 0.90 21.82 -25.36
C ALA A 735 2.18 22.29 -24.66
N LEU A 736 2.57 23.58 -24.87
CA LEU A 736 3.72 24.17 -24.18
C LEU A 736 3.54 24.19 -22.66
N ILE A 737 2.37 24.65 -22.20
CA ILE A 737 2.03 24.67 -20.76
C ILE A 737 1.97 23.25 -20.22
N GLY A 738 1.40 22.31 -21.00
CA GLY A 738 1.32 20.89 -20.65
C GLY A 738 2.69 20.25 -20.53
N THR A 739 3.61 20.55 -21.45
CA THR A 739 4.99 20.04 -21.39
C THR A 739 5.73 20.55 -20.15
N LEU A 740 5.62 21.86 -19.86
CA LEU A 740 6.21 22.43 -18.65
C LEU A 740 5.58 21.86 -17.40
N GLY A 741 4.26 21.65 -17.40
CA GLY A 741 3.52 21.00 -16.31
C GLY A 741 3.94 19.54 -16.12
N ALA A 742 4.15 18.82 -17.23
CA ALA A 742 4.61 17.43 -17.17
C ALA A 742 6.03 17.32 -16.60
N LEU A 743 6.95 18.19 -17.03
CA LEU A 743 8.31 18.24 -16.50
C LEU A 743 8.32 18.57 -15.00
N ALA A 744 7.55 19.59 -14.59
CA ALA A 744 7.38 19.92 -13.18
C ALA A 744 6.72 18.78 -12.38
N GLY A 745 5.73 18.12 -12.98
CA GLY A 745 5.05 16.95 -12.41
C GLY A 745 5.97 15.75 -12.23
N ILE A 746 6.82 15.46 -13.23
CA ILE A 746 7.81 14.36 -13.15
C ILE A 746 8.83 14.67 -12.05
N ALA A 747 9.39 15.88 -12.03
CA ALA A 747 10.37 16.27 -11.02
C ALA A 747 9.75 16.26 -9.60
N GLY A 748 8.57 16.87 -9.43
CA GLY A 748 7.86 16.89 -8.15
C GLY A 748 7.39 15.52 -7.69
N GLY A 749 6.87 14.69 -8.61
CA GLY A 749 6.42 13.33 -8.33
C GLY A 749 7.56 12.40 -7.95
N TYR A 750 8.69 12.47 -8.63
CA TYR A 750 9.89 11.71 -8.26
C TYR A 750 10.47 12.17 -6.90
N GLY A 751 10.51 13.49 -6.67
CA GLY A 751 10.92 14.04 -5.36
C GLY A 751 10.02 13.55 -4.22
N LEU A 752 8.70 13.53 -4.44
CA LEU A 752 7.75 13.01 -3.46
C LEU A 752 7.87 11.50 -3.26
N LEU A 753 8.02 10.74 -4.34
CA LEU A 753 8.29 9.30 -4.28
C LEU A 753 9.55 9.00 -3.46
N SER A 754 10.65 9.70 -3.75
CA SER A 754 11.92 9.54 -3.04
C SER A 754 11.78 9.89 -1.56
N TRP A 755 11.05 10.96 -1.24
CA TRP A 755 10.75 11.33 0.14
C TRP A 755 9.90 10.26 0.83
N MET A 756 8.86 9.72 0.19
CA MET A 756 8.03 8.64 0.73
C MET A 756 8.84 7.37 0.98
N VAL A 757 9.69 6.98 0.04
CA VAL A 757 10.57 5.80 0.16
C VAL A 757 11.54 5.97 1.33
N ALA A 758 12.06 7.18 1.56
CA ALA A 758 13.00 7.45 2.64
C ALA A 758 12.34 7.56 4.03
N THR A 759 11.10 8.04 4.12
CA THR A 759 10.48 8.40 5.42
C THR A 759 9.27 7.55 5.78
N THR A 760 8.43 7.19 4.81
CA THR A 760 7.15 6.53 5.07
C THR A 760 7.27 5.00 4.97
N ILE A 761 7.90 4.50 3.91
CA ILE A 761 7.99 3.05 3.65
C ILE A 761 8.74 2.30 4.76
N PRO A 762 9.85 2.80 5.34
CA PRO A 762 10.52 2.09 6.44
C PRO A 762 9.66 1.91 7.70
N GLY A 763 8.68 2.80 7.92
CA GLY A 763 7.71 2.68 9.01
C GLY A 763 6.56 1.72 8.74
N VAL A 764 6.27 1.45 7.46
CA VAL A 764 5.14 0.61 7.02
C VAL A 764 5.58 -0.81 6.69
N MET A 765 6.72 -0.93 6.01
CA MET A 765 7.32 -2.20 5.58
C MET A 765 8.79 -2.25 6.00
N PRO A 766 9.07 -2.36 7.29
CA PRO A 766 10.46 -2.36 7.80
C PRO A 766 11.26 -3.56 7.27
N GLU A 767 10.58 -4.63 6.86
CA GLU A 767 11.19 -5.86 6.37
C GLU A 767 11.76 -5.74 4.95
N LEU A 768 11.39 -4.67 4.21
CA LEU A 768 11.81 -4.47 2.82
C LEU A 768 12.78 -3.30 2.67
N GLY A 769 13.91 -3.56 2.03
CA GLY A 769 14.83 -2.55 1.55
C GLY A 769 14.41 -2.02 0.18
N VAL A 770 13.68 -0.92 0.16
CA VAL A 770 13.10 -0.34 -1.05
C VAL A 770 13.95 0.84 -1.50
N THR A 771 14.25 0.92 -2.79
CA THR A 771 14.92 2.07 -3.43
C THR A 771 13.99 2.68 -4.46
N ALA A 772 13.80 4.02 -4.39
CA ALA A 772 12.93 4.71 -5.34
C ALA A 772 13.41 4.49 -6.78
N THR A 773 12.57 3.86 -7.59
CA THR A 773 12.82 3.64 -9.01
C THR A 773 11.67 4.19 -9.84
N LEU A 774 11.99 4.79 -10.96
CA LEU A 774 11.03 5.29 -11.94
C LEU A 774 11.49 4.81 -13.31
N THR A 775 10.68 3.98 -13.96
CA THR A 775 11.02 3.42 -15.27
C THR A 775 10.84 4.46 -16.39
N GLY A 776 11.61 4.35 -17.45
CA GLY A 776 11.43 5.18 -18.65
C GLY A 776 10.03 5.03 -19.25
N ALA A 777 9.44 3.84 -19.14
CA ALA A 777 8.08 3.57 -19.60
C ALA A 777 7.03 4.38 -18.80
N SER A 778 7.16 4.44 -17.48
CA SER A 778 6.26 5.24 -16.62
C SER A 778 6.41 6.73 -16.86
N ILE A 779 7.64 7.22 -17.08
CA ILE A 779 7.89 8.62 -17.47
C ILE A 779 7.21 8.91 -18.81
N LEU A 780 7.42 8.07 -19.83
CA LEU A 780 6.84 8.26 -21.16
C LEU A 780 5.31 8.19 -21.09
N THR A 781 4.75 7.24 -20.36
CA THR A 781 3.30 7.12 -20.19
C THR A 781 2.70 8.34 -19.53
N ALA A 782 3.31 8.83 -18.46
CA ALA A 782 2.85 10.04 -17.78
C ALA A 782 2.99 11.28 -18.66
N LEU A 783 4.06 11.39 -19.44
CA LEU A 783 4.26 12.46 -20.41
C LEU A 783 3.19 12.42 -21.50
N LEU A 784 2.94 11.27 -22.10
CA LEU A 784 1.96 11.09 -23.18
C LEU A 784 0.53 11.33 -22.69
N LEU A 785 0.17 10.74 -21.55
CA LEU A 785 -1.16 10.93 -20.95
C LEU A 785 -1.36 12.38 -20.49
N GLY A 786 -0.35 12.95 -19.82
CA GLY A 786 -0.41 14.34 -19.36
C GLY A 786 -0.47 15.33 -20.50
N LEU A 787 0.41 15.22 -21.49
CA LEU A 787 0.42 16.08 -22.66
C LEU A 787 -0.84 15.88 -23.51
N GLY A 788 -1.24 14.64 -23.76
CA GLY A 788 -2.45 14.31 -24.51
C GLY A 788 -3.70 14.91 -23.85
N THR A 789 -3.83 14.72 -22.54
CA THR A 789 -4.95 15.27 -21.75
C THR A 789 -5.03 16.80 -21.85
N VAL A 790 -3.89 17.47 -21.73
CA VAL A 790 -3.83 18.95 -21.79
C VAL A 790 -4.04 19.48 -23.20
N THR A 791 -3.54 18.80 -24.23
CA THR A 791 -3.71 19.21 -25.64
C THR A 791 -5.13 18.97 -26.18
N ILE A 792 -5.87 18.05 -25.60
CA ILE A 792 -7.29 17.82 -25.92
C ILE A 792 -8.19 18.93 -25.33
N ALA A 793 -7.80 19.53 -24.22
CA ALA A 793 -8.61 20.54 -23.53
C ALA A 793 -9.10 21.71 -24.42
N PRO A 794 -8.31 22.30 -25.34
CA PRO A 794 -8.78 23.32 -26.26
C PRO A 794 -9.91 22.90 -27.19
N LEU A 795 -10.00 21.59 -27.52
CA LEU A 795 -11.06 21.09 -28.40
C LEU A 795 -12.45 21.31 -27.81
N PHE A 796 -12.58 21.24 -26.49
CA PHE A 796 -13.83 21.52 -25.80
C PHE A 796 -14.26 23.00 -25.85
N THR A 797 -13.35 23.92 -26.27
CA THR A 797 -13.70 25.35 -26.47
C THR A 797 -14.16 25.63 -27.91
N LEU A 798 -14.03 24.68 -28.83
CA LEU A 798 -14.43 24.80 -30.22
C LEU A 798 -15.88 25.29 -30.44
N PRO A 799 -16.90 24.77 -29.72
CA PRO A 799 -18.26 25.27 -29.88
C PRO A 799 -18.42 26.75 -29.55
N ARG A 800 -17.64 27.29 -28.59
CA ARG A 800 -17.63 28.68 -28.21
C ARG A 800 -16.99 29.55 -29.31
N LEU A 801 -15.85 29.12 -29.85
CA LEU A 801 -15.18 29.81 -30.94
C LEU A 801 -16.04 29.85 -32.21
N ARG A 802 -16.81 28.79 -32.52
CA ARG A 802 -17.73 28.71 -33.65
C ARG A 802 -18.95 29.64 -33.49
N ARG A 803 -19.39 29.86 -32.25
CA ARG A 803 -20.57 30.71 -31.96
C ARG A 803 -20.19 32.14 -31.63
N MET A 804 -18.94 32.54 -31.82
CA MET A 804 -18.49 33.92 -31.52
C MET A 804 -19.07 34.90 -32.53
N ASP A 805 -19.80 35.90 -32.06
CA ASP A 805 -20.27 37.01 -32.87
C ASP A 805 -19.15 38.03 -33.04
N ILE A 806 -18.54 38.04 -34.22
CA ILE A 806 -17.36 38.87 -34.54
C ILE A 806 -17.72 40.36 -34.45
N PRO A 807 -18.84 40.85 -35.05
CA PRO A 807 -19.19 42.29 -34.99
C PRO A 807 -19.39 42.80 -33.57
N SER A 808 -20.09 42.04 -32.72
CA SER A 808 -20.35 42.46 -31.32
C SER A 808 -19.07 42.43 -30.48
N THR A 809 -18.18 41.47 -30.76
CA THR A 809 -16.91 41.28 -30.01
C THR A 809 -15.89 42.38 -30.36
N LEU A 810 -15.95 42.93 -31.59
CA LEU A 810 -15.06 44.00 -32.06
C LEU A 810 -15.58 45.41 -31.75
N ARG A 811 -16.86 45.58 -31.47
CA ARG A 811 -17.43 46.91 -31.10
C ARG A 811 -16.75 47.40 -29.82
N LEU A 812 -16.10 48.55 -29.93
CA LEU A 812 -15.67 49.33 -28.77
C LEU A 812 -16.96 49.78 -28.01
N VAL A 813 -17.19 49.24 -26.85
CA VAL A 813 -18.06 49.89 -25.88
C VAL A 813 -17.20 50.98 -25.24
N GLU A 814 -17.34 52.21 -25.72
CA GLU A 814 -16.76 53.42 -25.10
C GLU A 814 -17.23 53.57 -23.65
#